data_d4f3bce29664132b705ddba4aa47f8a4
#
_entry.id   d4f3bce29664132b705ddba4aa47f8a4
#
_cell.length_a   1.000
_cell.length_b   1.000
_cell.length_c   1.000
_cell.angle_alpha   90.00
_cell.angle_beta   90.00
_cell.angle_gamma   90.00
#
_symmetry.space_group_name_H-M   'P 1'
#
loop_
_entity.id
_entity.type
_entity.pdbx_description
1 polymer ?
#
loop_
_entity_poly.entity_id
_entity_poly.type
_entity_poly.pdbx_seq_one_letter_code
_entity_poly.pdbx_strand_id
1 'polypeptide(L)'
;MMEAAMIIRRMEEELRSDYQIELVEASTPQIHKALSNAVMYAISDNWRKARREHEHVRRAYYFSAEYLMGRMVFNNLYCLGILDQIRDLLRARGCDIASMEDIEDAALGNGGLGRLAACFLDSAATHDLPLDGYGLRYKFGLFKQSFKNGYQCEKADDWQRYGDPWSRRRDDKTVEITFADQKVMAVPYDMPIVGYGTDNIGTLRLWQSEPLEEFDFNLFNEQEYDLAVREKNKVEDITRVLYPNDSTYEGKRLRLKQQYFLSSASLQDIIRRYKRVRGNDLSNFAAHCAIQLNDTHPTVSIPELVRLLMNEGMDFDAAFDITRKTFSYTNHTIMSEALEKWDYDLFRSVVPELADIISRINEVQNSELKARGVSQEQIDRMQIATGGQIHMARLAVFASTYVNGVAQIHSDILRHDLFKDWYSVTPDKFQNKTNGITQRRWLGLCNRELSEFITERIGGGFITDLSEISKLKQHMSDADIAAFNTVKQQKKAQLSAVIREKEGVHIPPEFVFDVQVKRMHEYKRQLLNALSIMDIYYSIKDGSLTDFTPTAFIFGAKAAPGYIRAKSIIKYINEVANLINSDPDMKDKMRVVFVQNYNCSYAEHIMPAADISEQISPAGTEASGTGNMKFMLNGTVTLGTYDGANIEIAQEAGEENNYIFGARVEELNAIRDTYNPREIYDGEPRVKRVMDTLVNGTVSDGGTGKFAEIYNSILNGESWHRPDNYFLLKDFMPYMEAKLRANHDYRDRIAFGRKCLMNTASAGKFSSDRTIAEYARELWHIDSVK
;
A
#
# COMPACT_ATOMS: atom_id res chain seq x y z
N MET A 1 -11.15 -32.52 -0.46
CA MET A 1 -10.23 -31.87 -1.42
C MET A 1 -11.09 -31.40 -2.60
N MET A 2 -10.99 -30.15 -2.96
CA MET A 2 -11.76 -29.58 -4.08
C MET A 2 -11.18 -30.11 -5.38
N GLU A 3 -12.01 -30.73 -6.23
CA GLU A 3 -11.53 -31.31 -7.49
C GLU A 3 -11.47 -30.24 -8.58
N ALA A 4 -10.29 -29.96 -9.11
CA ALA A 4 -10.09 -29.00 -10.21
C ALA A 4 -10.98 -29.33 -11.43
N ALA A 5 -11.21 -30.62 -11.69
CA ALA A 5 -12.09 -31.08 -12.77
C ALA A 5 -13.55 -30.60 -12.59
N MET A 6 -14.07 -30.55 -11.36
CA MET A 6 -15.42 -30.04 -11.10
C MET A 6 -15.50 -28.51 -11.37
N ILE A 7 -14.46 -27.78 -11.02
CA ILE A 7 -14.41 -26.33 -11.30
C ILE A 7 -14.43 -26.08 -12.80
N ILE A 8 -13.61 -26.81 -13.59
CA ILE A 8 -13.59 -26.68 -15.05
C ILE A 8 -14.95 -27.05 -15.65
N ARG A 9 -15.54 -28.14 -15.21
CA ARG A 9 -16.88 -28.53 -15.68
C ARG A 9 -17.91 -27.44 -15.39
N ARG A 10 -17.91 -26.88 -14.18
CA ARG A 10 -18.83 -25.80 -13.79
C ARG A 10 -18.61 -24.54 -14.63
N MET A 11 -17.35 -24.20 -14.90
CA MET A 11 -16.98 -23.10 -15.81
C MET A 11 -17.55 -23.32 -17.22
N GLU A 12 -17.40 -24.53 -17.77
CA GLU A 12 -17.95 -24.88 -19.10
C GLU A 12 -19.48 -24.82 -19.12
N GLU A 13 -20.14 -25.27 -18.04
CA GLU A 13 -21.60 -25.17 -17.89
C GLU A 13 -22.05 -23.69 -17.91
N GLU A 14 -21.32 -22.80 -17.22
CA GLU A 14 -21.63 -21.37 -17.19
C GLU A 14 -21.39 -20.72 -18.56
N LEU A 15 -20.33 -21.06 -19.27
CA LEU A 15 -20.09 -20.57 -20.64
C LEU A 15 -21.24 -20.94 -21.58
N ARG A 16 -21.76 -22.18 -21.48
CA ARG A 16 -22.92 -22.63 -22.28
C ARG A 16 -24.23 -21.93 -21.87
N SER A 17 -24.46 -21.75 -20.54
CA SER A 17 -25.72 -21.14 -20.07
C SER A 17 -25.79 -19.64 -20.32
N ASP A 18 -24.70 -18.91 -20.02
CA ASP A 18 -24.69 -17.44 -20.05
C ASP A 18 -24.36 -16.87 -21.44
N TYR A 19 -23.53 -17.59 -22.20
CA TYR A 19 -23.02 -17.10 -23.49
C TYR A 19 -23.35 -17.98 -24.70
N GLN A 20 -23.86 -19.21 -24.49
CA GLN A 20 -24.17 -20.19 -25.53
C GLN A 20 -22.95 -20.55 -26.41
N ILE A 21 -21.76 -20.63 -25.78
CA ILE A 21 -20.49 -20.93 -26.44
C ILE A 21 -19.75 -22.08 -25.73
N GLU A 22 -18.84 -22.72 -26.47
CA GLU A 22 -17.85 -23.63 -25.90
C GLU A 22 -16.59 -22.86 -25.45
N LEU A 23 -15.77 -23.53 -24.61
CA LEU A 23 -14.55 -22.90 -24.04
C LEU A 23 -13.58 -22.38 -25.12
N VAL A 24 -13.42 -23.07 -26.22
CA VAL A 24 -12.53 -22.67 -27.33
C VAL A 24 -13.01 -21.43 -28.08
N GLU A 25 -14.27 -21.07 -27.95
CA GLU A 25 -14.88 -19.88 -28.56
C GLU A 25 -14.87 -18.67 -27.58
N ALA A 26 -14.59 -18.94 -26.31
CA ALA A 26 -14.71 -17.93 -25.26
C ALA A 26 -13.53 -16.94 -25.27
N SER A 27 -13.84 -15.67 -25.12
CA SER A 27 -12.84 -14.63 -24.89
C SER A 27 -12.26 -14.71 -23.48
N THR A 28 -11.07 -14.16 -23.28
CA THR A 28 -10.41 -14.14 -21.97
C THR A 28 -11.30 -13.58 -20.85
N PRO A 29 -12.04 -12.46 -21.00
CA PRO A 29 -12.95 -11.97 -19.95
C PRO A 29 -14.08 -12.97 -19.61
N GLN A 30 -14.60 -13.70 -20.61
CA GLN A 30 -15.64 -14.71 -20.39
C GLN A 30 -15.10 -15.92 -19.63
N ILE A 31 -13.89 -16.40 -20.00
CA ILE A 31 -13.20 -17.49 -19.28
C ILE A 31 -12.90 -17.05 -17.84
N HIS A 32 -12.34 -15.85 -17.64
CA HIS A 32 -12.05 -15.31 -16.31
C HIS A 32 -13.30 -15.24 -15.43
N LYS A 33 -14.42 -14.71 -15.96
CA LYS A 33 -15.68 -14.61 -15.22
C LYS A 33 -16.23 -16.00 -14.86
N ALA A 34 -16.32 -16.91 -15.83
CA ALA A 34 -16.86 -18.24 -15.61
C ALA A 34 -15.99 -19.07 -14.64
N LEU A 35 -14.65 -19.01 -14.79
CA LEU A 35 -13.73 -19.68 -13.85
C LEU A 35 -13.87 -19.10 -12.43
N SER A 36 -13.88 -17.77 -12.30
CA SER A 36 -14.01 -17.11 -11.01
C SER A 36 -15.34 -17.47 -10.32
N ASN A 37 -16.45 -17.49 -11.05
CA ASN A 37 -17.74 -17.89 -10.51
C ASN A 37 -17.76 -19.37 -10.10
N ALA A 38 -17.13 -20.26 -10.88
CA ALA A 38 -17.00 -21.67 -10.54
C ALA A 38 -16.20 -21.87 -9.24
N VAL A 39 -15.11 -21.11 -9.05
CA VAL A 39 -14.33 -21.10 -7.79
C VAL A 39 -15.20 -20.57 -6.64
N MET A 40 -15.90 -19.45 -6.84
CA MET A 40 -16.80 -18.87 -5.83
C MET A 40 -17.90 -19.83 -5.40
N TYR A 41 -18.44 -20.61 -6.33
CA TYR A 41 -19.39 -21.68 -6.01
C TYR A 41 -18.75 -22.77 -5.16
N ALA A 42 -17.57 -23.23 -5.56
CA ALA A 42 -16.85 -24.31 -4.91
C ALA A 42 -16.46 -23.97 -3.45
N ILE A 43 -16.11 -22.72 -3.17
CA ILE A 43 -15.73 -22.26 -1.80
C ILE A 43 -16.91 -21.85 -0.92
N SER A 44 -18.13 -21.80 -1.46
CA SER A 44 -19.29 -21.18 -0.79
C SER A 44 -19.65 -21.83 0.55
N ASP A 45 -19.54 -23.13 0.66
CA ASP A 45 -19.86 -23.87 1.90
C ASP A 45 -18.81 -23.61 2.98
N ASN A 46 -17.51 -23.62 2.63
CA ASN A 46 -16.43 -23.29 3.56
C ASN A 46 -16.53 -21.83 4.03
N TRP A 47 -16.85 -20.91 3.13
CA TRP A 47 -17.06 -19.51 3.49
C TRP A 47 -18.25 -19.31 4.44
N ARG A 48 -19.35 -20.02 4.19
CA ARG A 48 -20.52 -20.01 5.07
C ARG A 48 -20.18 -20.62 6.44
N LYS A 49 -19.42 -21.71 6.48
CA LYS A 49 -18.97 -22.36 7.72
C LYS A 49 -18.09 -21.44 8.53
N ALA A 50 -17.02 -20.89 7.96
CA ALA A 50 -16.11 -19.96 8.62
C ALA A 50 -16.86 -18.75 9.23
N ARG A 51 -17.79 -18.16 8.47
CA ARG A 51 -18.62 -17.04 8.98
C ARG A 51 -19.44 -17.40 10.24
N ARG A 52 -19.96 -18.63 10.33
CA ARG A 52 -20.71 -19.12 11.50
C ARG A 52 -19.80 -19.36 12.69
N GLU A 53 -18.65 -19.98 12.47
CA GLU A 53 -17.65 -20.22 13.50
C GLU A 53 -17.15 -18.90 14.13
N HIS A 54 -16.89 -17.90 13.29
CA HIS A 54 -16.47 -16.57 13.73
C HIS A 54 -17.56 -15.80 14.51
N GLU A 55 -18.87 -16.14 14.39
CA GLU A 55 -19.96 -15.40 15.06
C GLU A 55 -19.95 -15.53 16.59
N HIS A 56 -19.42 -16.62 17.12
CA HIS A 56 -19.52 -16.93 18.55
C HIS A 56 -18.26 -16.60 19.36
N VAL A 57 -17.17 -16.18 18.72
CA VAL A 57 -15.91 -15.82 19.36
C VAL A 57 -15.71 -14.31 19.41
N ARG A 58 -14.69 -13.83 20.15
CA ARG A 58 -14.19 -12.46 20.03
C ARG A 58 -13.61 -12.28 18.65
N ARG A 59 -13.91 -11.14 18.02
CA ARG A 59 -13.61 -10.88 16.61
C ARG A 59 -12.91 -9.55 16.41
N ALA A 60 -11.96 -9.52 15.50
CA ALA A 60 -11.34 -8.28 15.06
C ALA A 60 -11.94 -7.80 13.74
N TYR A 61 -11.94 -6.48 13.56
CA TYR A 61 -12.41 -5.79 12.36
C TYR A 61 -11.33 -4.79 11.93
N TYR A 62 -10.84 -4.92 10.70
CA TYR A 62 -9.79 -4.06 10.17
C TYR A 62 -10.40 -3.00 9.27
N PHE A 63 -10.41 -1.73 9.74
CA PHE A 63 -10.97 -0.60 9.00
C PHE A 63 -9.89 0.08 8.17
N SER A 64 -10.06 0.09 6.87
CA SER A 64 -9.11 0.73 5.96
C SER A 64 -9.82 1.40 4.80
N ALA A 65 -9.38 2.61 4.45
CA ALA A 65 -9.83 3.32 3.24
C ALA A 65 -9.33 2.63 1.95
N GLU A 66 -8.32 1.77 2.06
CA GLU A 66 -7.67 1.11 0.95
C GLU A 66 -7.55 -0.40 1.17
N TYR A 67 -7.82 -1.17 0.11
CA TYR A 67 -7.49 -2.60 0.03
C TYR A 67 -6.93 -2.92 -1.37
N LEU A 68 -5.62 -3.07 -1.47
CA LEU A 68 -4.95 -3.40 -2.73
C LEU A 68 -4.81 -4.92 -2.84
N MET A 69 -5.87 -5.59 -3.27
CA MET A 69 -5.96 -7.05 -3.28
C MET A 69 -5.06 -7.71 -4.33
N GLY A 70 -4.86 -7.08 -5.49
CA GLY A 70 -4.17 -7.68 -6.62
C GLY A 70 -5.04 -8.76 -7.31
N ARG A 71 -4.47 -9.49 -8.28
CA ARG A 71 -5.20 -10.50 -9.04
C ARG A 71 -5.71 -11.62 -8.14
N MET A 72 -7.04 -11.77 -8.08
CA MET A 72 -7.71 -12.71 -7.19
C MET A 72 -7.67 -14.14 -7.74
N VAL A 73 -7.84 -14.31 -9.07
CA VAL A 73 -7.95 -15.64 -9.69
C VAL A 73 -6.73 -16.51 -9.38
N PHE A 74 -5.50 -15.98 -9.62
CA PHE A 74 -4.28 -16.75 -9.39
C PHE A 74 -4.04 -16.99 -7.91
N ASN A 75 -4.25 -15.97 -7.07
CA ASN A 75 -4.06 -16.08 -5.63
C ASN A 75 -5.00 -17.09 -5.00
N ASN A 76 -6.28 -17.07 -5.37
CA ASN A 76 -7.27 -17.98 -4.82
C ASN A 76 -6.99 -19.42 -5.24
N LEU A 77 -6.68 -19.65 -6.53
CA LEU A 77 -6.30 -20.99 -7.01
C LEU A 77 -5.01 -21.50 -6.33
N TYR A 78 -4.05 -20.62 -6.08
CA TYR A 78 -2.83 -20.95 -5.35
C TYR A 78 -3.11 -21.32 -3.89
N CYS A 79 -3.88 -20.51 -3.18
CA CYS A 79 -4.25 -20.80 -1.79
C CYS A 79 -5.07 -22.07 -1.64
N LEU A 80 -5.89 -22.42 -2.64
CA LEU A 80 -6.64 -23.68 -2.70
C LEU A 80 -5.77 -24.90 -3.11
N GLY A 81 -4.51 -24.68 -3.51
CA GLY A 81 -3.59 -25.75 -3.95
C GLY A 81 -3.95 -26.39 -5.30
N ILE A 82 -4.73 -25.70 -6.15
CA ILE A 82 -5.23 -26.26 -7.43
C ILE A 82 -4.79 -25.47 -8.66
N LEU A 83 -3.94 -24.44 -8.51
CA LEU A 83 -3.54 -23.57 -9.62
C LEU A 83 -2.92 -24.36 -10.79
N ASP A 84 -2.02 -25.30 -10.51
CA ASP A 84 -1.35 -26.09 -11.54
C ASP A 84 -2.31 -27.05 -12.23
N GLN A 85 -3.19 -27.68 -11.47
CA GLN A 85 -4.21 -28.59 -12.02
C GLN A 85 -5.18 -27.84 -12.96
N ILE A 86 -5.61 -26.63 -12.58
CA ILE A 86 -6.47 -25.77 -13.43
C ILE A 86 -5.71 -25.34 -14.68
N ARG A 87 -4.43 -24.95 -14.55
CA ARG A 87 -3.57 -24.57 -15.68
C ARG A 87 -3.48 -25.71 -16.71
N ASP A 88 -3.20 -26.94 -16.24
CA ASP A 88 -3.05 -28.10 -17.12
C ASP A 88 -4.36 -28.48 -17.77
N LEU A 89 -5.48 -28.43 -17.04
CA LEU A 89 -6.80 -28.73 -17.58
C LEU A 89 -7.26 -27.70 -18.63
N LEU A 90 -6.95 -26.41 -18.44
CA LEU A 90 -7.22 -25.35 -19.42
C LEU A 90 -6.35 -25.53 -20.66
N ARG A 91 -5.04 -25.79 -20.48
CA ARG A 91 -4.11 -26.03 -21.58
C ARG A 91 -4.52 -27.24 -22.44
N ALA A 92 -4.96 -28.32 -21.81
CA ALA A 92 -5.47 -29.50 -22.50
C ALA A 92 -6.73 -29.21 -23.37
N ARG A 93 -7.42 -28.10 -23.11
CA ARG A 93 -8.59 -27.60 -23.83
C ARG A 93 -8.27 -26.43 -24.79
N GLY A 94 -6.97 -26.15 -25.00
CA GLY A 94 -6.52 -25.10 -25.91
C GLY A 94 -6.56 -23.67 -25.33
N CYS A 95 -6.70 -23.52 -24.00
CA CYS A 95 -6.72 -22.22 -23.32
C CYS A 95 -5.49 -22.06 -22.44
N ASP A 96 -4.89 -20.87 -22.48
CA ASP A 96 -3.78 -20.52 -21.57
C ASP A 96 -4.30 -19.61 -20.45
N ILE A 97 -4.13 -20.06 -19.20
CA ILE A 97 -4.51 -19.27 -18.02
C ILE A 97 -3.71 -17.94 -17.95
N ALA A 98 -2.52 -17.88 -18.51
CA ALA A 98 -1.70 -16.67 -18.54
C ALA A 98 -2.40 -15.51 -19.26
N SER A 99 -3.29 -15.77 -20.23
CA SER A 99 -4.09 -14.72 -20.87
C SER A 99 -4.91 -13.89 -19.88
N MET A 100 -5.26 -14.46 -18.72
CA MET A 100 -6.00 -13.75 -17.67
C MET A 100 -5.13 -12.71 -16.93
N GLU A 101 -3.82 -12.65 -17.16
CA GLU A 101 -2.96 -11.62 -16.61
C GLU A 101 -3.29 -10.22 -17.14
N ASP A 102 -3.94 -10.14 -18.30
CA ASP A 102 -4.41 -8.89 -18.88
C ASP A 102 -5.76 -8.40 -18.31
N ILE A 103 -6.44 -9.22 -17.52
CA ILE A 103 -7.66 -8.79 -16.81
C ILE A 103 -7.25 -7.93 -15.62
N GLU A 104 -7.83 -6.74 -15.58
CA GLU A 104 -7.52 -5.76 -14.54
C GLU A 104 -8.08 -6.16 -13.18
N ASP A 105 -7.31 -5.89 -12.15
CA ASP A 105 -7.71 -6.09 -10.76
C ASP A 105 -8.43 -4.88 -10.20
N ALA A 106 -9.21 -5.09 -9.15
CA ALA A 106 -9.73 -4.01 -8.33
C ALA A 106 -8.58 -3.22 -7.68
N ALA A 107 -8.22 -2.07 -8.25
CA ALA A 107 -7.19 -1.17 -7.73
C ALA A 107 -7.77 -0.28 -6.61
N LEU A 108 -8.30 -0.89 -5.55
CA LEU A 108 -8.93 -0.22 -4.42
C LEU A 108 -7.93 0.26 -3.37
N GLY A 109 -6.67 0.43 -3.75
CA GLY A 109 -5.58 0.93 -2.94
C GLY A 109 -4.50 1.61 -3.78
N ASN A 110 -3.75 2.52 -3.17
CA ASN A 110 -2.71 3.29 -3.83
C ASN A 110 -1.32 2.66 -3.68
N GLY A 111 -1.02 2.07 -2.52
CA GLY A 111 0.34 1.61 -2.24
C GLY A 111 0.45 0.75 -0.99
N GLY A 112 1.47 1.06 -0.15
CA GLY A 112 1.84 0.26 1.01
C GLY A 112 0.71 0.02 2.00
N LEU A 113 -0.07 1.04 2.31
CA LEU A 113 -1.17 0.97 3.29
C LEU A 113 -2.25 -0.04 2.85
N GLY A 114 -2.73 0.08 1.59
CA GLY A 114 -3.76 -0.81 1.06
C GLY A 114 -3.24 -2.23 0.81
N ARG A 115 -1.97 -2.38 0.41
CA ARG A 115 -1.37 -3.71 0.25
C ARG A 115 -1.12 -4.39 1.59
N LEU A 116 -0.72 -3.64 2.64
CA LEU A 116 -0.58 -4.16 3.99
C LEU A 116 -1.91 -4.73 4.50
N ALA A 117 -3.01 -3.98 4.34
CA ALA A 117 -4.35 -4.44 4.70
C ALA A 117 -4.71 -5.77 4.00
N ALA A 118 -4.40 -5.89 2.70
CA ALA A 118 -4.60 -7.13 1.95
C ALA A 118 -3.73 -8.29 2.46
N CYS A 119 -2.45 -8.04 2.80
CA CYS A 119 -1.56 -9.05 3.38
C CYS A 119 -2.08 -9.53 4.76
N PHE A 120 -2.59 -8.63 5.58
CA PHE A 120 -3.13 -8.98 6.90
C PHE A 120 -4.38 -9.85 6.80
N LEU A 121 -5.27 -9.58 5.84
CA LEU A 121 -6.42 -10.45 5.60
C LEU A 121 -6.01 -11.84 5.12
N ASP A 122 -5.04 -11.94 4.20
CA ASP A 122 -4.48 -13.21 3.73
C ASP A 122 -3.88 -14.03 4.88
N SER A 123 -3.07 -13.39 5.73
CA SER A 123 -2.46 -14.02 6.89
C SER A 123 -3.50 -14.46 7.92
N ALA A 124 -4.48 -13.62 8.21
CA ALA A 124 -5.54 -13.97 9.16
C ALA A 124 -6.37 -15.16 8.69
N ALA A 125 -6.73 -15.19 7.38
CA ALA A 125 -7.46 -16.32 6.81
C ALA A 125 -6.63 -17.61 6.84
N THR A 126 -5.32 -17.52 6.56
CA THR A 126 -4.40 -18.68 6.57
C THR A 126 -4.20 -19.26 7.97
N HIS A 127 -4.19 -18.41 9.01
CA HIS A 127 -4.00 -18.83 10.41
C HIS A 127 -5.30 -18.97 11.20
N ASP A 128 -6.42 -19.13 10.50
CA ASP A 128 -7.75 -19.36 11.09
C ASP A 128 -8.17 -18.29 12.12
N LEU A 129 -7.72 -17.04 11.95
CA LEU A 129 -8.08 -15.93 12.85
C LEU A 129 -9.43 -15.31 12.45
N PRO A 130 -10.30 -14.98 13.41
CA PRO A 130 -11.59 -14.35 13.15
C PRO A 130 -11.44 -12.84 12.87
N LEU A 131 -10.93 -12.50 11.71
CA LEU A 131 -10.73 -11.13 11.21
C LEU A 131 -11.56 -10.88 9.95
N ASP A 132 -12.33 -9.78 9.95
CA ASP A 132 -12.97 -9.24 8.76
C ASP A 132 -12.37 -7.87 8.38
N GLY A 133 -12.23 -7.61 7.08
CA GLY A 133 -11.90 -6.29 6.54
C GLY A 133 -13.16 -5.48 6.23
N TYR A 134 -13.10 -4.17 6.45
CA TYR A 134 -14.12 -3.21 6.07
C TYR A 134 -13.50 -2.05 5.29
N GLY A 135 -14.01 -1.76 4.10
CA GLY A 135 -13.51 -0.74 3.19
C GLY A 135 -14.57 -0.16 2.28
N LEU A 136 -14.14 0.59 1.28
CA LEU A 136 -14.98 1.21 0.26
C LEU A 136 -14.82 0.49 -1.08
N ARG A 137 -15.95 0.29 -1.78
CA ARG A 137 -15.99 -0.23 -3.13
C ARG A 137 -15.99 0.92 -4.11
N TYR A 138 -14.81 1.41 -4.43
CA TYR A 138 -14.67 2.48 -5.42
C TYR A 138 -15.08 1.99 -6.80
N LYS A 139 -15.90 2.80 -7.50
CA LYS A 139 -16.31 2.51 -8.89
C LYS A 139 -15.11 2.50 -9.82
N PHE A 140 -14.21 3.45 -9.63
CA PHE A 140 -12.91 3.52 -10.30
C PHE A 140 -11.82 3.48 -9.23
N GLY A 141 -10.85 2.59 -9.40
CA GLY A 141 -9.71 2.50 -8.51
C GLY A 141 -8.73 3.65 -8.68
N LEU A 142 -7.48 3.43 -8.27
CA LEU A 142 -6.42 4.38 -8.58
C LEU A 142 -6.28 4.48 -10.11
N PHE A 143 -6.27 5.69 -10.64
CA PHE A 143 -6.26 5.97 -12.07
C PHE A 143 -5.24 5.12 -12.85
N LYS A 144 -5.55 4.84 -14.12
CA LYS A 144 -4.58 4.33 -15.08
C LYS A 144 -3.64 5.44 -15.51
N GLN A 145 -2.34 5.15 -15.46
CA GLN A 145 -1.30 6.07 -15.89
C GLN A 145 -0.86 5.77 -17.33
N SER A 146 -0.75 6.81 -18.13
CA SER A 146 -0.03 6.81 -19.40
C SER A 146 0.86 8.03 -19.49
N PHE A 147 1.76 8.07 -20.49
CA PHE A 147 2.60 9.23 -20.71
C PHE A 147 2.24 9.91 -22.05
N LYS A 148 2.18 11.24 -22.01
CA LYS A 148 2.10 12.08 -23.19
C LYS A 148 3.21 13.11 -23.13
N ASN A 149 4.11 13.09 -24.10
CA ASN A 149 5.32 13.94 -24.11
C ASN A 149 6.12 13.82 -22.79
N GLY A 150 6.21 12.59 -22.23
CA GLY A 150 6.90 12.31 -20.97
C GLY A 150 6.16 12.74 -19.69
N TYR A 151 5.05 13.47 -19.78
CA TYR A 151 4.21 13.82 -18.65
C TYR A 151 3.19 12.73 -18.32
N GLN A 152 2.93 12.53 -17.04
CA GLN A 152 1.84 11.65 -16.59
C GLN A 152 0.49 12.17 -17.03
N CYS A 153 -0.30 11.27 -17.61
CA CYS A 153 -1.72 11.45 -17.90
C CYS A 153 -2.54 10.41 -17.16
N GLU A 154 -3.65 10.84 -16.59
CA GLU A 154 -4.55 10.01 -15.82
C GLU A 154 -5.81 9.66 -16.62
N LYS A 155 -6.24 8.40 -16.53
CA LYS A 155 -7.52 7.91 -17.04
C LYS A 155 -8.23 7.12 -15.94
N ALA A 156 -9.57 7.08 -16.01
CA ALA A 156 -10.34 6.25 -15.09
C ALA A 156 -9.94 4.78 -15.21
N ASP A 157 -9.76 4.12 -14.07
CA ASP A 157 -9.53 2.67 -13.99
C ASP A 157 -10.88 1.97 -13.85
N ASP A 158 -11.48 1.62 -14.98
CA ASP A 158 -12.77 0.94 -15.06
C ASP A 158 -12.60 -0.58 -14.85
N TRP A 159 -12.18 -0.97 -13.66
CA TRP A 159 -11.91 -2.36 -13.30
C TRP A 159 -13.15 -3.26 -13.34
N GLN A 160 -14.34 -2.67 -13.24
CA GLN A 160 -15.61 -3.38 -13.28
C GLN A 160 -16.16 -3.61 -14.69
N ARG A 161 -15.47 -3.17 -15.73
CA ARG A 161 -15.94 -3.19 -17.12
C ARG A 161 -16.45 -4.56 -17.57
N TYR A 162 -15.82 -5.63 -17.10
CA TYR A 162 -16.18 -7.02 -17.42
C TYR A 162 -16.92 -7.73 -16.28
N GLY A 163 -17.41 -6.95 -15.30
CA GLY A 163 -18.05 -7.43 -14.09
C GLY A 163 -17.06 -7.67 -12.95
N ASP A 164 -17.60 -8.00 -11.78
CA ASP A 164 -16.84 -8.33 -10.58
C ASP A 164 -17.29 -9.70 -10.06
N PRO A 165 -16.69 -10.79 -10.54
CA PRO A 165 -17.11 -12.14 -10.17
C PRO A 165 -16.71 -12.51 -8.73
N TRP A 166 -15.79 -11.77 -8.13
CA TRP A 166 -15.27 -12.04 -6.77
C TRP A 166 -16.08 -11.42 -5.65
N SER A 167 -17.02 -10.52 -5.94
CA SER A 167 -17.88 -9.90 -4.93
C SER A 167 -19.30 -10.44 -4.96
N ARG A 168 -19.92 -10.49 -3.80
CA ARG A 168 -21.36 -10.81 -3.65
C ARG A 168 -22.07 -9.64 -3.02
N ARG A 169 -22.98 -9.00 -3.79
CA ARG A 169 -23.87 -7.93 -3.30
C ARG A 169 -24.80 -8.47 -2.22
N ARG A 170 -24.99 -7.72 -1.17
CA ARG A 170 -25.77 -8.12 0.01
C ARG A 170 -26.84 -7.08 0.32
N ASP A 171 -27.91 -7.03 -0.50
CA ASP A 171 -29.02 -6.09 -0.30
C ASP A 171 -29.67 -6.23 1.07
N ASP A 172 -29.69 -7.45 1.61
CA ASP A 172 -30.19 -7.79 2.94
C ASP A 172 -29.39 -7.16 4.09
N LYS A 173 -28.25 -6.53 3.79
CA LYS A 173 -27.35 -5.89 4.76
C LYS A 173 -27.14 -4.39 4.50
N THR A 174 -27.89 -3.82 3.59
CA THR A 174 -27.88 -2.39 3.30
C THR A 174 -28.24 -1.57 4.54
N VAL A 175 -27.58 -0.44 4.72
CA VAL A 175 -27.84 0.53 5.81
C VAL A 175 -27.93 1.95 5.25
N GLU A 176 -28.75 2.79 5.89
CA GLU A 176 -28.85 4.21 5.56
C GLU A 176 -27.76 5.01 6.29
N ILE A 177 -27.12 5.92 5.56
CA ILE A 177 -26.18 6.89 6.10
C ILE A 177 -26.73 8.28 5.95
N THR A 178 -26.77 9.03 7.04
CA THR A 178 -27.30 10.40 7.08
C THR A 178 -26.15 11.39 7.22
N PHE A 179 -26.01 12.28 6.24
CA PHE A 179 -25.20 13.48 6.31
C PHE A 179 -26.09 14.70 6.61
N ALA A 180 -25.49 15.84 6.93
CA ALA A 180 -26.26 17.06 7.19
C ALA A 180 -27.11 17.50 5.96
N ASP A 181 -26.63 17.21 4.76
CA ASP A 181 -27.22 17.67 3.51
C ASP A 181 -27.88 16.58 2.66
N GLN A 182 -27.70 15.31 3.00
CA GLN A 182 -28.27 14.21 2.20
C GLN A 182 -28.29 12.89 2.98
N LYS A 183 -29.12 11.97 2.50
CA LYS A 183 -29.16 10.57 2.92
C LYS A 183 -28.76 9.69 1.76
N VAL A 184 -28.05 8.61 2.05
CA VAL A 184 -27.57 7.64 1.06
C VAL A 184 -27.73 6.22 1.58
N MET A 185 -27.80 5.25 0.67
CA MET A 185 -27.76 3.84 1.02
C MET A 185 -26.32 3.32 0.92
N ALA A 186 -25.82 2.69 1.97
CA ALA A 186 -24.58 1.95 1.94
C ALA A 186 -24.89 0.48 1.66
N VAL A 187 -24.51 0.04 0.46
CA VAL A 187 -24.77 -1.33 -0.02
C VAL A 187 -23.48 -2.13 0.07
N PRO A 188 -23.44 -3.24 0.85
CA PRO A 188 -22.23 -4.00 1.02
C PRO A 188 -22.05 -5.05 -0.07
N TYR A 189 -20.78 -5.22 -0.46
CA TYR A 189 -20.29 -6.29 -1.33
C TYR A 189 -19.27 -7.11 -0.54
N ASP A 190 -19.51 -8.40 -0.38
CA ASP A 190 -18.62 -9.32 0.35
C ASP A 190 -17.68 -10.01 -0.64
N MET A 191 -16.38 -9.92 -0.38
CA MET A 191 -15.31 -10.59 -1.13
C MET A 191 -14.65 -11.64 -0.24
N PRO A 192 -14.48 -12.91 -0.69
CA PRO A 192 -13.83 -13.94 0.09
C PRO A 192 -12.32 -13.73 0.14
N ILE A 193 -11.74 -14.02 1.29
CA ILE A 193 -10.29 -14.09 1.50
C ILE A 193 -9.95 -15.55 1.77
N VAL A 194 -9.41 -16.23 0.78
CA VAL A 194 -9.12 -17.66 0.84
C VAL A 194 -7.82 -17.89 1.62
N GLY A 195 -7.89 -18.61 2.72
CA GLY A 195 -6.71 -19.05 3.48
C GLY A 195 -5.91 -20.12 2.73
N TYR A 196 -4.59 -20.11 2.89
CA TYR A 196 -3.71 -21.09 2.26
C TYR A 196 -3.70 -22.40 3.05
N GLY A 197 -4.06 -23.49 2.37
CA GLY A 197 -4.02 -24.84 2.98
C GLY A 197 -5.01 -25.06 4.12
N THR A 198 -6.03 -24.23 4.26
CA THR A 198 -7.08 -24.32 5.28
C THR A 198 -8.47 -24.19 4.63
N ASP A 199 -9.50 -24.64 5.33
CA ASP A 199 -10.91 -24.42 4.94
C ASP A 199 -11.43 -23.04 5.36
N ASN A 200 -10.63 -22.25 6.09
CA ASN A 200 -11.03 -20.94 6.58
C ASN A 200 -11.05 -19.90 5.44
N ILE A 201 -12.13 -19.16 5.38
CA ILE A 201 -12.31 -18.08 4.41
C ILE A 201 -12.78 -16.82 5.14
N GLY A 202 -11.90 -15.82 5.18
CA GLY A 202 -12.22 -14.51 5.71
C GLY A 202 -13.17 -13.72 4.81
N THR A 203 -13.61 -12.57 5.27
CA THR A 203 -14.49 -11.68 4.51
C THR A 203 -13.92 -10.27 4.46
N LEU A 204 -13.81 -9.73 3.25
CA LEU A 204 -13.63 -8.29 3.02
C LEU A 204 -14.99 -7.72 2.61
N ARG A 205 -15.55 -6.83 3.43
CA ARG A 205 -16.80 -6.11 3.14
C ARG A 205 -16.49 -4.72 2.62
N LEU A 206 -16.93 -4.46 1.40
CA LEU A 206 -16.73 -3.19 0.71
C LEU A 206 -18.08 -2.48 0.54
N TRP A 207 -18.15 -1.21 0.96
CA TRP A 207 -19.36 -0.42 0.90
C TRP A 207 -19.41 0.43 -0.36
N GLN A 208 -20.54 0.36 -1.08
CA GLN A 208 -20.86 1.21 -2.22
C GLN A 208 -22.00 2.16 -1.87
N SER A 209 -21.84 3.43 -2.21
CA SER A 209 -22.88 4.44 -2.02
C SER A 209 -23.88 4.40 -3.17
N GLU A 210 -25.15 4.27 -2.83
CA GLU A 210 -26.24 4.23 -3.80
C GLU A 210 -27.35 5.21 -3.39
N PRO A 211 -28.06 5.83 -4.36
CA PRO A 211 -29.14 6.76 -4.07
C PRO A 211 -30.38 6.03 -3.54
N LEU A 212 -31.25 6.77 -2.82
CA LEU A 212 -32.57 6.28 -2.45
C LEU A 212 -33.48 6.20 -3.68
N GLU A 213 -33.29 7.14 -4.61
CA GLU A 213 -34.02 7.20 -5.89
C GLU A 213 -33.00 7.32 -7.03
N GLU A 214 -33.17 6.49 -8.08
CA GLU A 214 -32.20 6.40 -9.18
C GLU A 214 -32.18 7.66 -10.07
N PHE A 215 -33.32 8.28 -10.29
CA PHE A 215 -33.45 9.55 -11.04
C PHE A 215 -34.79 10.19 -10.81
N ASP A 216 -34.87 11.51 -11.05
CA ASP A 216 -36.12 12.24 -11.02
C ASP A 216 -36.88 12.08 -12.37
N PHE A 217 -37.94 11.28 -12.33
CA PHE A 217 -38.75 10.99 -13.51
C PHE A 217 -39.42 12.21 -14.10
N ASN A 218 -39.83 13.21 -13.28
CA ASN A 218 -40.47 14.41 -13.76
C ASN A 218 -39.51 15.28 -14.55
N LEU A 219 -38.33 15.55 -13.99
CA LEU A 219 -37.25 16.26 -14.69
C LEU A 219 -36.81 15.55 -15.97
N PHE A 220 -36.75 14.23 -15.96
CA PHE A 220 -36.43 13.45 -17.17
C PHE A 220 -37.53 13.65 -18.24
N ASN A 221 -38.78 13.66 -17.85
CA ASN A 221 -39.93 13.85 -18.75
C ASN A 221 -40.02 15.29 -19.30
N GLU A 222 -39.47 16.26 -18.55
CA GLU A 222 -39.31 17.66 -18.96
C GLU A 222 -38.05 17.88 -19.83
N GLN A 223 -37.30 16.83 -20.16
CA GLN A 223 -36.07 16.83 -20.95
C GLN A 223 -34.88 17.49 -20.23
N GLU A 224 -34.96 17.67 -18.92
CA GLU A 224 -33.89 18.16 -18.06
C GLU A 224 -33.00 16.96 -17.60
N TYR A 225 -32.43 16.26 -18.56
CA TYR A 225 -31.73 14.96 -18.34
C TYR A 225 -30.59 15.05 -17.35
N ASP A 226 -29.78 16.11 -17.39
CA ASP A 226 -28.65 16.29 -16.46
C ASP A 226 -29.14 16.58 -15.04
N LEU A 227 -30.23 17.32 -14.90
CA LEU A 227 -30.86 17.61 -13.60
C LEU A 227 -31.47 16.35 -13.01
N ALA A 228 -32.10 15.51 -13.84
CA ALA A 228 -32.79 14.29 -13.43
C ALA A 228 -31.83 13.28 -12.73
N VAL A 229 -30.53 13.31 -13.02
CA VAL A 229 -29.52 12.41 -12.43
C VAL A 229 -28.55 13.11 -11.47
N ARG A 230 -28.72 14.40 -11.19
CA ARG A 230 -27.82 15.21 -10.38
C ARG A 230 -27.65 14.66 -8.97
N GLU A 231 -28.74 14.34 -8.29
CA GLU A 231 -28.69 13.84 -6.91
C GLU A 231 -28.08 12.44 -6.87
N LYS A 232 -28.41 11.57 -7.81
CA LYS A 232 -27.74 10.28 -8.00
C LYS A 232 -26.23 10.45 -8.12
N ASN A 233 -25.78 11.36 -8.98
CA ASN A 233 -24.36 11.61 -9.19
C ASN A 233 -23.65 12.05 -7.91
N LYS A 234 -24.23 12.95 -7.13
CA LYS A 234 -23.67 13.38 -5.83
C LYS A 234 -23.53 12.23 -4.83
N VAL A 235 -24.48 11.32 -4.82
CA VAL A 235 -24.47 10.14 -3.94
C VAL A 235 -23.38 9.16 -4.40
N GLU A 236 -23.35 8.84 -5.68
CA GLU A 236 -22.34 7.93 -6.24
C GLU A 236 -20.92 8.48 -6.11
N ASP A 237 -20.72 9.81 -6.11
CA ASP A 237 -19.39 10.44 -5.95
C ASP A 237 -18.71 10.04 -4.65
N ILE A 238 -19.43 9.70 -3.59
CA ILE A 238 -18.88 9.26 -2.31
C ILE A 238 -17.97 8.03 -2.48
N THR A 239 -18.34 7.11 -3.37
CA THR A 239 -17.52 5.92 -3.67
C THR A 239 -17.05 5.85 -5.12
N ARG A 240 -17.00 7.00 -5.84
CA ARG A 240 -16.65 7.00 -7.25
C ARG A 240 -15.17 6.77 -7.48
N VAL A 241 -14.31 7.46 -6.75
CA VAL A 241 -12.85 7.46 -6.96
C VAL A 241 -12.08 7.36 -5.64
N LEU A 242 -11.03 6.55 -5.61
CA LEU A 242 -10.05 6.52 -4.54
C LEU A 242 -9.24 7.82 -4.55
N TYR A 243 -9.19 8.51 -3.42
CA TYR A 243 -8.49 9.78 -3.21
C TYR A 243 -8.86 10.88 -4.22
N PRO A 244 -10.09 11.42 -4.15
CA PRO A 244 -10.44 12.61 -4.92
C PRO A 244 -9.50 13.77 -4.57
N ASN A 245 -9.31 14.68 -5.52
CA ASN A 245 -8.51 15.90 -5.28
C ASN A 245 -9.14 16.72 -4.15
N ASP A 246 -8.38 16.98 -3.10
CA ASP A 246 -8.80 17.69 -1.88
C ASP A 246 -8.16 19.09 -1.74
N SER A 247 -7.67 19.66 -2.84
CA SER A 247 -7.13 21.04 -2.86
C SER A 247 -8.19 22.11 -2.65
N THR A 248 -9.49 21.78 -2.83
CA THR A 248 -10.62 22.68 -2.69
C THR A 248 -11.50 22.29 -1.50
N TYR A 249 -12.37 23.21 -1.08
CA TYR A 249 -13.38 22.96 -0.04
C TYR A 249 -14.26 21.74 -0.37
N GLU A 250 -14.79 21.65 -1.60
CA GLU A 250 -15.65 20.55 -2.03
C GLU A 250 -14.91 19.21 -2.07
N GLY A 251 -13.63 19.21 -2.50
CA GLY A 251 -12.81 18.01 -2.49
C GLY A 251 -12.55 17.51 -1.07
N LYS A 252 -12.23 18.41 -0.13
CA LYS A 252 -12.09 18.07 1.30
C LYS A 252 -13.39 17.52 1.88
N ARG A 253 -14.51 18.16 1.54
CA ARG A 253 -15.84 17.73 1.97
C ARG A 253 -16.17 16.32 1.48
N LEU A 254 -15.87 16.00 0.22
CA LEU A 254 -16.05 14.68 -0.36
C LEU A 254 -15.19 13.63 0.36
N ARG A 255 -13.91 13.93 0.65
CA ARG A 255 -13.05 13.02 1.42
C ARG A 255 -13.60 12.74 2.83
N LEU A 256 -14.09 13.74 3.52
CA LEU A 256 -14.71 13.56 4.84
C LEU A 256 -15.99 12.70 4.73
N LYS A 257 -16.79 12.90 3.68
CA LYS A 257 -17.96 12.05 3.42
C LYS A 257 -17.57 10.59 3.19
N GLN A 258 -16.49 10.31 2.44
CA GLN A 258 -15.96 8.95 2.27
C GLN A 258 -15.59 8.31 3.60
N GLN A 259 -14.87 9.02 4.47
CA GLN A 259 -14.44 8.52 5.77
C GLN A 259 -15.62 8.22 6.70
N TYR A 260 -16.58 9.13 6.77
CA TYR A 260 -17.78 8.93 7.59
C TYR A 260 -18.66 7.81 7.04
N PHE A 261 -18.85 7.74 5.72
CA PHE A 261 -19.61 6.68 5.06
C PHE A 261 -19.05 5.29 5.39
N LEU A 262 -17.73 5.10 5.25
CA LEU A 262 -17.06 3.86 5.66
C LEU A 262 -17.32 3.53 7.13
N SER A 263 -17.12 4.51 8.00
CA SER A 263 -17.17 4.35 9.46
C SER A 263 -18.58 3.99 9.92
N SER A 264 -19.58 4.77 9.52
CA SER A 264 -20.97 4.58 9.94
C SER A 264 -21.56 3.28 9.39
N ALA A 265 -21.36 2.98 8.11
CA ALA A 265 -21.85 1.74 7.51
C ALA A 265 -21.27 0.49 8.21
N SER A 266 -19.97 0.52 8.49
CA SER A 266 -19.27 -0.60 9.13
C SER A 266 -19.73 -0.81 10.57
N LEU A 267 -19.84 0.26 11.36
CA LEU A 267 -20.26 0.19 12.76
C LEU A 267 -21.71 -0.25 12.91
N GLN A 268 -22.62 0.25 12.06
CA GLN A 268 -24.03 -0.20 12.05
C GLN A 268 -24.13 -1.70 11.75
N ASP A 269 -23.34 -2.22 10.82
CA ASP A 269 -23.29 -3.65 10.51
C ASP A 269 -22.73 -4.47 11.68
N ILE A 270 -21.66 -4.03 12.32
CA ILE A 270 -21.05 -4.73 13.46
C ILE A 270 -22.01 -4.75 14.65
N ILE A 271 -22.66 -3.64 14.99
CA ILE A 271 -23.67 -3.58 16.05
C ILE A 271 -24.84 -4.51 15.73
N ARG A 272 -25.36 -4.50 14.50
CA ARG A 272 -26.42 -5.40 14.05
C ARG A 272 -26.02 -6.88 14.20
N ARG A 273 -24.78 -7.24 13.85
CA ARG A 273 -24.23 -8.60 14.00
C ARG A 273 -24.09 -8.99 15.45
N TYR A 274 -23.58 -8.07 16.28
CA TYR A 274 -23.49 -8.27 17.73
C TYR A 274 -24.87 -8.56 18.34
N LYS A 275 -25.85 -7.70 18.06
CA LYS A 275 -27.22 -7.85 18.61
C LYS A 275 -27.88 -9.17 18.19
N ARG A 276 -27.67 -9.61 16.95
CA ARG A 276 -28.22 -10.89 16.47
C ARG A 276 -27.72 -12.08 17.27
N VAL A 277 -26.48 -12.07 17.74
CA VAL A 277 -25.85 -13.21 18.42
C VAL A 277 -25.95 -13.11 19.94
N ARG A 278 -25.90 -11.89 20.48
CA ARG A 278 -25.72 -11.63 21.91
C ARG A 278 -26.85 -10.83 22.56
N GLY A 279 -27.83 -10.43 21.78
CA GLY A 279 -28.96 -9.61 22.26
C GLY A 279 -28.66 -8.10 22.23
N ASN A 280 -29.59 -7.31 22.75
CA ASN A 280 -29.56 -5.85 22.63
C ASN A 280 -28.68 -5.15 23.68
N ASP A 281 -28.18 -5.87 24.70
CA ASP A 281 -27.26 -5.30 25.67
C ASP A 281 -25.87 -5.12 25.07
N LEU A 282 -25.47 -3.88 24.84
CA LEU A 282 -24.18 -3.51 24.28
C LEU A 282 -23.10 -3.21 25.33
N SER A 283 -23.37 -3.39 26.62
CA SER A 283 -22.41 -3.13 27.71
C SER A 283 -21.11 -3.94 27.55
N ASN A 284 -21.21 -5.14 26.99
CA ASN A 284 -20.08 -6.04 26.72
C ASN A 284 -19.53 -5.97 25.28
N PHE A 285 -19.88 -4.93 24.50
CA PHE A 285 -19.49 -4.81 23.10
C PHE A 285 -17.97 -4.91 22.91
N ALA A 286 -17.20 -4.18 23.70
CA ALA A 286 -15.74 -4.18 23.65
C ALA A 286 -15.10 -5.54 24.03
N ALA A 287 -15.79 -6.39 24.78
CA ALA A 287 -15.30 -7.74 25.10
C ALA A 287 -15.39 -8.70 23.89
N HIS A 288 -16.20 -8.37 22.89
CA HIS A 288 -16.43 -9.23 21.73
C HIS A 288 -15.98 -8.64 20.40
N CYS A 289 -15.74 -7.33 20.34
CA CYS A 289 -15.38 -6.59 19.13
C CYS A 289 -14.10 -5.80 19.39
N ALA A 290 -13.08 -6.05 18.58
CA ALA A 290 -11.87 -5.23 18.48
C ALA A 290 -11.83 -4.58 17.10
N ILE A 291 -11.61 -3.26 17.01
CA ILE A 291 -11.57 -2.53 15.74
C ILE A 291 -10.19 -1.89 15.59
N GLN A 292 -9.51 -2.21 14.49
CA GLN A 292 -8.23 -1.63 14.14
C GLN A 292 -8.42 -0.49 13.15
N LEU A 293 -7.92 0.68 13.49
CA LEU A 293 -7.88 1.86 12.61
C LEU A 293 -6.58 1.85 11.82
N ASN A 294 -6.67 1.68 10.51
CA ASN A 294 -5.52 1.72 9.61
C ASN A 294 -5.28 3.16 9.14
N ASP A 295 -4.38 3.85 9.82
CA ASP A 295 -4.14 5.28 9.77
C ASP A 295 -5.33 6.12 10.32
N THR A 296 -5.35 7.43 10.06
CA THR A 296 -6.36 8.36 10.56
C THR A 296 -7.65 8.36 9.74
N HIS A 297 -7.63 7.81 8.51
CA HIS A 297 -8.78 7.81 7.62
C HIS A 297 -10.08 7.26 8.27
N PRO A 298 -10.06 6.16 9.05
CA PRO A 298 -11.24 5.66 9.73
C PRO A 298 -11.43 6.23 11.15
N THR A 299 -10.67 7.21 11.60
CA THR A 299 -10.74 7.73 12.99
C THR A 299 -12.11 8.33 13.33
N VAL A 300 -12.84 8.83 12.34
CA VAL A 300 -14.24 9.30 12.49
C VAL A 300 -15.16 8.20 13.06
N SER A 301 -14.75 6.92 13.01
CA SER A 301 -15.44 5.80 13.67
C SER A 301 -15.53 5.95 15.20
N ILE A 302 -14.60 6.66 15.82
CA ILE A 302 -14.59 6.87 17.28
C ILE A 302 -15.83 7.65 17.71
N PRO A 303 -16.05 8.91 17.28
CA PRO A 303 -17.25 9.64 17.65
C PRO A 303 -18.53 8.99 17.10
N GLU A 304 -18.46 8.29 15.97
CA GLU A 304 -19.61 7.59 15.39
C GLU A 304 -20.07 6.41 16.28
N LEU A 305 -19.13 5.62 16.83
CA LEU A 305 -19.53 4.55 17.76
C LEU A 305 -20.17 5.13 19.02
N VAL A 306 -19.64 6.21 19.58
CA VAL A 306 -20.27 6.92 20.70
C VAL A 306 -21.71 7.31 20.36
N ARG A 307 -21.92 7.96 19.19
CA ARG A 307 -23.25 8.36 18.72
C ARG A 307 -24.22 7.19 18.59
N LEU A 308 -23.76 6.10 17.98
CA LEU A 308 -24.58 4.90 17.77
C LEU A 308 -24.96 4.24 19.10
N LEU A 309 -24.02 4.14 20.06
CA LEU A 309 -24.31 3.61 21.40
C LEU A 309 -25.26 4.51 22.19
N MET A 310 -25.12 5.83 22.06
CA MET A 310 -26.08 6.77 22.68
C MET A 310 -27.48 6.63 22.07
N ASN A 311 -27.60 6.41 20.78
CA ASN A 311 -28.88 6.15 20.11
C ASN A 311 -29.54 4.83 20.57
N GLU A 312 -28.75 3.90 21.10
CA GLU A 312 -29.23 2.67 21.74
C GLU A 312 -29.59 2.86 23.22
N GLY A 313 -29.55 4.09 23.74
CA GLY A 313 -30.00 4.47 25.06
C GLY A 313 -28.90 4.57 26.13
N MET A 314 -27.62 4.48 25.76
CA MET A 314 -26.51 4.70 26.68
C MET A 314 -26.28 6.18 26.95
N ASP A 315 -25.82 6.54 28.13
CA ASP A 315 -25.24 7.87 28.35
C ASP A 315 -23.86 8.00 27.66
N PHE A 316 -23.38 9.22 27.54
CA PHE A 316 -22.13 9.51 26.86
C PHE A 316 -20.93 8.83 27.52
N ASP A 317 -20.86 8.83 28.84
CA ASP A 317 -19.68 8.32 29.56
C ASP A 317 -19.55 6.80 29.39
N ALA A 318 -20.67 6.07 29.50
CA ALA A 318 -20.72 4.64 29.23
C ALA A 318 -20.38 4.32 27.77
N ALA A 319 -20.96 5.07 26.82
CA ALA A 319 -20.72 4.90 25.40
C ALA A 319 -19.24 5.17 25.05
N PHE A 320 -18.64 6.20 25.63
CA PHE A 320 -17.25 6.56 25.37
C PHE A 320 -16.28 5.55 26.03
N ASP A 321 -16.57 5.03 27.22
CA ASP A 321 -15.75 3.99 27.86
C ASP A 321 -15.71 2.71 27.03
N ILE A 322 -16.84 2.26 26.49
CA ILE A 322 -16.91 1.11 25.57
C ILE A 322 -16.11 1.41 24.30
N THR A 323 -16.26 2.61 23.73
CA THR A 323 -15.55 3.03 22.51
C THR A 323 -14.04 2.97 22.70
N ARG A 324 -13.51 3.53 23.77
CA ARG A 324 -12.05 3.53 24.09
C ARG A 324 -11.46 2.12 24.19
N LYS A 325 -12.26 1.15 24.65
CA LYS A 325 -11.87 -0.26 24.80
C LYS A 325 -12.02 -1.07 23.51
N THR A 326 -12.70 -0.51 22.51
CA THR A 326 -12.98 -1.19 21.23
C THR A 326 -11.92 -0.91 20.17
N PHE A 327 -11.36 0.31 20.13
CA PHE A 327 -10.44 0.75 19.09
C PHE A 327 -8.98 0.58 19.45
N SER A 328 -8.17 0.28 18.42
CA SER A 328 -6.73 0.41 18.42
C SER A 328 -6.30 1.16 17.14
N TYR A 329 -5.21 1.93 17.20
CA TYR A 329 -4.77 2.82 16.14
C TYR A 329 -3.37 2.47 15.65
N THR A 330 -3.22 2.25 14.36
CA THR A 330 -1.92 2.15 13.69
C THR A 330 -1.61 3.46 12.98
N ASN A 331 -0.51 4.12 13.36
CA ASN A 331 -0.01 5.29 12.66
C ASN A 331 0.91 4.87 11.49
N HIS A 332 0.77 5.54 10.33
CA HIS A 332 1.63 5.33 9.16
C HIS A 332 2.37 6.61 8.74
N THR A 333 2.25 7.69 9.50
CA THR A 333 2.74 9.04 9.14
C THR A 333 3.75 9.51 10.17
N ILE A 334 4.98 9.86 9.73
CA ILE A 334 6.02 10.42 10.60
C ILE A 334 5.98 11.95 10.62
N MET A 335 5.78 12.56 9.46
CA MET A 335 5.85 14.02 9.33
C MET A 335 4.64 14.68 10.00
N SER A 336 4.89 15.52 11.01
CA SER A 336 3.85 16.20 11.79
C SER A 336 2.90 17.04 10.95
N GLU A 337 3.43 17.68 9.88
CA GLU A 337 2.66 18.47 8.93
C GLU A 337 1.69 17.64 8.07
N ALA A 338 1.98 16.35 7.89
CA ALA A 338 1.14 15.42 7.12
C ALA A 338 0.05 14.73 7.97
N LEU A 339 0.03 14.96 9.30
CA LEU A 339 -1.04 14.44 10.16
C LEU A 339 -2.37 15.09 9.80
N GLU A 340 -3.39 14.28 9.59
CA GLU A 340 -4.70 14.72 9.14
C GLU A 340 -5.40 15.65 10.11
N LYS A 341 -5.88 16.77 9.59
CA LYS A 341 -6.66 17.77 10.32
C LYS A 341 -7.86 18.19 9.49
N TRP A 342 -8.97 18.43 10.15
CA TRP A 342 -10.16 18.96 9.53
C TRP A 342 -10.49 20.33 10.08
N ASP A 343 -10.83 21.27 9.22
CA ASP A 343 -11.49 22.51 9.62
C ASP A 343 -12.78 22.17 10.38
N TYR A 344 -13.00 22.79 11.53
CA TYR A 344 -14.12 22.46 12.40
C TYR A 344 -15.46 22.78 11.75
N ASP A 345 -15.57 23.91 11.04
CA ASP A 345 -16.82 24.31 10.40
C ASP A 345 -17.12 23.41 9.19
N LEU A 346 -16.10 23.03 8.42
CA LEU A 346 -16.25 22.04 7.35
C LEU A 346 -16.72 20.70 7.93
N PHE A 347 -16.11 20.21 9.00
CA PHE A 347 -16.47 18.94 9.63
C PHE A 347 -17.92 18.98 10.12
N ARG A 348 -18.29 20.07 10.81
CA ARG A 348 -19.67 20.30 11.31
C ARG A 348 -20.69 20.41 10.18
N SER A 349 -20.31 20.97 9.03
CA SER A 349 -21.19 21.06 7.85
C SER A 349 -21.54 19.72 7.23
N VAL A 350 -20.77 18.67 7.51
CA VAL A 350 -20.98 17.31 6.98
C VAL A 350 -21.66 16.42 8.04
N VAL A 351 -21.17 16.44 9.28
CA VAL A 351 -21.60 15.55 10.37
C VAL A 351 -21.66 16.31 11.71
N PRO A 352 -22.67 17.17 11.89
CA PRO A 352 -22.77 18.09 13.04
C PRO A 352 -22.76 17.38 14.38
N GLU A 353 -23.51 16.27 14.53
CA GLU A 353 -23.56 15.50 15.78
C GLU A 353 -22.19 14.98 16.21
N LEU A 354 -21.35 14.58 15.26
CA LEU A 354 -20.00 14.10 15.58
C LEU A 354 -19.07 15.25 15.99
N ALA A 355 -19.23 16.45 15.46
CA ALA A 355 -18.47 17.62 15.90
C ALA A 355 -18.75 17.92 17.39
N ASP A 356 -20.01 17.84 17.81
CA ASP A 356 -20.42 18.04 19.19
C ASP A 356 -19.87 16.93 20.13
N ILE A 357 -19.87 15.66 19.68
CA ILE A 357 -19.29 14.54 20.40
C ILE A 357 -17.76 14.70 20.53
N ILE A 358 -17.06 15.11 19.47
CA ILE A 358 -15.60 15.37 19.51
C ILE A 358 -15.29 16.49 20.52
N SER A 359 -16.11 17.53 20.57
CA SER A 359 -15.95 18.59 21.57
C SER A 359 -16.05 18.07 23.00
N ARG A 360 -17.04 17.21 23.29
CA ARG A 360 -17.16 16.54 24.60
C ARG A 360 -15.98 15.61 24.90
N ILE A 361 -15.50 14.85 23.91
CA ILE A 361 -14.31 14.00 24.06
C ILE A 361 -13.08 14.85 24.41
N ASN A 362 -12.92 16.03 23.78
CA ASN A 362 -11.84 16.99 24.09
C ASN A 362 -11.96 17.54 25.54
N GLU A 363 -13.16 17.80 26.04
CA GLU A 363 -13.39 18.22 27.43
C GLU A 363 -13.01 17.11 28.42
N VAL A 364 -13.41 15.86 28.15
CA VAL A 364 -13.00 14.69 28.96
C VAL A 364 -11.50 14.55 28.97
N GLN A 365 -10.84 14.64 27.81
CA GLN A 365 -9.37 14.59 27.72
C GLN A 365 -8.73 15.66 28.62
N ASN A 366 -9.15 16.92 28.49
CA ASN A 366 -8.58 18.01 29.26
C ASN A 366 -8.76 17.78 30.76
N SER A 367 -9.92 17.27 31.16
CA SER A 367 -10.22 16.96 32.57
C SER A 367 -9.35 15.82 33.11
N GLU A 368 -9.19 14.73 32.35
CA GLU A 368 -8.33 13.59 32.71
C GLU A 368 -6.85 14.00 32.79
N LEU A 369 -6.35 14.81 31.85
CA LEU A 369 -4.97 15.29 31.87
C LEU A 369 -4.70 16.20 33.05
N LYS A 370 -5.62 17.11 33.39
CA LYS A 370 -5.55 17.94 34.59
C LYS A 370 -5.53 17.10 35.86
N ALA A 371 -6.40 16.11 35.96
CA ALA A 371 -6.45 15.20 37.11
C ALA A 371 -5.15 14.41 37.30
N ARG A 372 -4.40 14.16 36.21
CA ARG A 372 -3.07 13.52 36.24
C ARG A 372 -1.93 14.48 36.52
N GLY A 373 -2.19 15.78 36.72
CA GLY A 373 -1.17 16.80 37.01
C GLY A 373 -0.38 17.25 35.79
N VAL A 374 -0.89 17.04 34.58
CA VAL A 374 -0.26 17.53 33.35
C VAL A 374 -0.36 19.06 33.29
N SER A 375 0.73 19.74 32.88
CA SER A 375 0.76 21.19 32.77
C SER A 375 -0.20 21.74 31.71
N GLN A 376 -0.73 22.94 31.93
CA GLN A 376 -1.66 23.57 30.97
C GLN A 376 -1.02 23.71 29.57
N GLU A 377 0.25 24.09 29.50
CA GLU A 377 0.98 24.19 28.23
C GLU A 377 1.05 22.86 27.47
N GLN A 378 1.26 21.75 28.18
CA GLN A 378 1.25 20.41 27.58
C GLN A 378 -0.16 20.01 27.15
N ILE A 379 -1.18 20.30 27.97
CA ILE A 379 -2.58 20.05 27.61
C ILE A 379 -2.95 20.81 26.33
N ASP A 380 -2.54 22.06 26.19
CA ASP A 380 -2.82 22.90 25.02
C ASP A 380 -2.21 22.29 23.73
N ARG A 381 -1.01 21.69 23.81
CA ARG A 381 -0.41 20.95 22.69
C ARG A 381 -1.15 19.64 22.34
N MET A 382 -1.81 19.04 23.32
CA MET A 382 -2.49 17.73 23.17
C MET A 382 -3.95 17.86 22.74
N GLN A 383 -4.55 19.05 22.75
CA GLN A 383 -5.98 19.24 22.46
C GLN A 383 -6.38 18.66 21.09
N ILE A 384 -7.48 17.92 21.07
CA ILE A 384 -8.08 17.31 19.87
C ILE A 384 -8.71 18.40 19.00
N ALA A 385 -9.48 19.29 19.61
CA ALA A 385 -10.14 20.40 18.92
C ALA A 385 -9.51 21.73 19.41
N THR A 386 -8.76 22.39 18.54
CA THR A 386 -8.08 23.66 18.86
C THR A 386 -7.80 24.45 17.60
N GLY A 387 -7.76 25.82 17.72
CA GLY A 387 -7.44 26.69 16.60
C GLY A 387 -8.38 26.55 15.40
N GLY A 388 -9.65 26.19 15.62
CA GLY A 388 -10.63 25.97 14.54
C GLY A 388 -10.40 24.66 13.77
N GLN A 389 -9.57 23.75 14.30
CA GLN A 389 -9.25 22.47 13.64
C GLN A 389 -9.49 21.27 14.57
N ILE A 390 -9.83 20.13 13.98
CA ILE A 390 -9.89 18.83 14.62
C ILE A 390 -8.67 18.03 14.21
N HIS A 391 -7.87 17.58 15.18
CA HIS A 391 -6.65 16.82 14.98
C HIS A 391 -6.94 15.30 15.09
N MET A 392 -7.07 14.62 13.97
CA MET A 392 -7.53 13.23 13.94
C MET A 392 -6.57 12.26 14.62
N ALA A 393 -5.27 12.44 14.47
CA ALA A 393 -4.28 11.60 15.16
C ALA A 393 -4.35 11.75 16.69
N ARG A 394 -4.58 12.96 17.21
CA ARG A 394 -4.74 13.20 18.65
C ARG A 394 -6.00 12.52 19.19
N LEU A 395 -7.10 12.57 18.44
CA LEU A 395 -8.33 11.84 18.77
C LEU A 395 -8.08 10.34 18.81
N ALA A 396 -7.42 9.79 17.77
CA ALA A 396 -7.09 8.36 17.69
C ALA A 396 -6.20 7.90 18.86
N VAL A 397 -5.15 8.66 19.21
CA VAL A 397 -4.25 8.34 20.33
C VAL A 397 -4.99 8.37 21.68
N PHE A 398 -5.82 9.39 21.92
CA PHE A 398 -6.58 9.49 23.17
C PHE A 398 -7.60 8.37 23.32
N ALA A 399 -8.40 8.13 22.29
CA ALA A 399 -9.58 7.28 22.35
C ALA A 399 -9.33 5.83 21.89
N SER A 400 -8.09 5.39 21.77
CA SER A 400 -7.74 3.99 21.49
C SER A 400 -7.11 3.31 22.71
N THR A 401 -7.27 1.98 22.79
CA THR A 401 -6.60 1.16 23.79
C THR A 401 -5.10 1.11 23.52
N TYR A 402 -4.72 0.84 22.27
CA TYR A 402 -3.34 0.73 21.83
C TYR A 402 -3.05 1.61 20.63
N VAL A 403 -1.81 2.08 20.54
CA VAL A 403 -1.26 2.85 19.43
C VAL A 403 0.04 2.20 19.00
N ASN A 404 0.18 1.88 17.70
CA ASN A 404 1.42 1.29 17.24
C ASN A 404 2.02 2.02 16.04
N GLY A 405 3.35 2.02 16.01
CA GLY A 405 4.12 2.28 14.81
C GLY A 405 4.33 0.99 14.00
N VAL A 406 4.94 1.11 12.83
CA VAL A 406 5.03 0.05 11.82
C VAL A 406 6.46 -0.40 11.48
N ALA A 407 7.45 0.16 12.16
CA ALA A 407 8.85 -0.25 12.24
C ALA A 407 9.41 0.22 13.58
N GLN A 408 10.53 -0.35 14.03
CA GLN A 408 11.10 0.01 15.33
C GLN A 408 11.44 1.50 15.40
N ILE A 409 12.19 2.02 14.43
CA ILE A 409 12.55 3.45 14.39
C ILE A 409 11.31 4.35 14.34
N HIS A 410 10.28 3.95 13.59
CA HIS A 410 9.02 4.69 13.53
C HIS A 410 8.35 4.76 14.90
N SER A 411 8.27 3.64 15.59
CA SER A 411 7.69 3.56 16.93
C SER A 411 8.45 4.42 17.94
N ASP A 412 9.78 4.49 17.81
CA ASP A 412 10.63 5.35 18.65
C ASP A 412 10.42 6.83 18.34
N ILE A 413 10.25 7.21 17.07
CA ILE A 413 9.86 8.57 16.67
C ILE A 413 8.48 8.95 17.23
N LEU A 414 7.50 8.01 17.19
CA LEU A 414 6.19 8.26 17.79
C LEU A 414 6.30 8.55 19.29
N ARG A 415 7.12 7.80 20.02
CA ARG A 415 7.31 7.93 21.48
C ARG A 415 8.06 9.19 21.89
N HIS A 416 9.13 9.52 21.16
CA HIS A 416 10.09 10.51 21.61
C HIS A 416 10.00 11.85 20.89
N ASP A 417 9.24 11.92 19.78
CA ASP A 417 9.05 13.14 19.00
C ASP A 417 7.57 13.41 18.74
N LEU A 418 6.91 12.68 17.82
CA LEU A 418 5.60 13.02 17.29
C LEU A 418 4.48 13.03 18.35
N PHE A 419 4.47 12.04 19.24
CA PHE A 419 3.48 11.88 20.31
C PHE A 419 4.14 11.85 21.70
N LYS A 420 5.28 12.51 21.88
CA LYS A 420 6.03 12.52 23.13
C LYS A 420 5.21 12.97 24.35
N ASP A 421 4.34 13.97 24.18
CA ASP A 421 3.46 14.46 25.22
C ASP A 421 2.46 13.37 25.66
N TRP A 422 1.94 12.59 24.71
CA TRP A 422 1.06 11.45 24.97
C TRP A 422 1.81 10.28 25.59
N TYR A 423 3.00 9.97 25.10
CA TYR A 423 3.85 8.91 25.63
C TYR A 423 4.24 9.16 27.08
N SER A 424 4.51 10.43 27.43
CA SER A 424 4.83 10.79 28.84
C SER A 424 3.68 10.53 29.83
N VAL A 425 2.44 10.51 29.35
CA VAL A 425 1.23 10.33 30.18
C VAL A 425 0.72 8.89 30.16
N THR A 426 0.83 8.21 29.00
CA THR A 426 0.27 6.86 28.77
C THR A 426 1.25 5.97 27.98
N PRO A 427 2.45 5.69 28.54
CA PRO A 427 3.50 4.95 27.81
C PRO A 427 3.06 3.55 27.38
N ASP A 428 2.26 2.88 28.19
CA ASP A 428 1.81 1.48 27.97
C ASP A 428 0.92 1.31 26.73
N LYS A 429 0.35 2.40 26.21
CA LYS A 429 -0.41 2.37 24.96
C LYS A 429 0.46 2.14 23.74
N PHE A 430 1.73 2.60 23.76
CA PHE A 430 2.58 2.69 22.59
C PHE A 430 3.38 1.43 22.34
N GLN A 431 3.11 0.77 21.23
CA GLN A 431 3.73 -0.47 20.83
C GLN A 431 4.43 -0.34 19.48
N ASN A 432 5.31 -1.29 19.15
CA ASN A 432 5.83 -1.51 17.82
C ASN A 432 5.20 -2.78 17.23
N LYS A 433 4.74 -2.69 15.98
CA LYS A 433 4.36 -3.84 15.17
C LYS A 433 5.01 -3.67 13.80
N THR A 434 6.24 -4.16 13.67
CA THR A 434 6.95 -4.11 12.40
C THR A 434 6.11 -4.74 11.31
N ASN A 435 5.92 -4.03 10.21
CA ASN A 435 5.15 -4.50 9.06
C ASN A 435 5.69 -5.81 8.51
N GLY A 436 4.86 -6.50 7.77
CA GLY A 436 5.20 -7.71 7.04
C GLY A 436 4.43 -7.82 5.74
N ILE A 437 4.84 -8.79 4.94
CA ILE A 437 4.23 -9.12 3.64
C ILE A 437 3.83 -10.59 3.62
N THR A 438 2.82 -10.97 2.83
CA THR A 438 2.48 -12.37 2.63
C THR A 438 3.47 -13.03 1.67
N GLN A 439 4.17 -14.06 2.15
CA GLN A 439 5.08 -14.87 1.34
C GLN A 439 4.34 -15.69 0.29
N ARG A 440 3.05 -15.94 0.46
CA ARG A 440 2.23 -16.65 -0.51
C ARG A 440 2.18 -15.91 -1.84
N ARG A 441 1.76 -14.64 -1.85
CA ARG A 441 1.78 -13.82 -3.07
C ARG A 441 3.18 -13.41 -3.49
N TRP A 442 4.00 -12.93 -2.54
CA TRP A 442 5.27 -12.25 -2.84
C TRP A 442 6.49 -13.17 -2.97
N LEU A 443 6.28 -14.50 -2.82
CA LEU A 443 7.27 -15.53 -3.14
C LEU A 443 6.59 -16.70 -3.86
N GLY A 444 5.70 -17.43 -3.19
CA GLY A 444 5.10 -18.65 -3.71
C GLY A 444 4.38 -18.49 -5.04
N LEU A 445 3.63 -17.40 -5.24
CA LEU A 445 2.90 -17.11 -6.46
C LEU A 445 3.76 -16.39 -7.51
N CYS A 446 4.40 -15.26 -7.16
CA CYS A 446 5.09 -14.42 -8.15
C CYS A 446 6.51 -14.90 -8.51
N ASN A 447 7.15 -15.73 -7.68
CA ASN A 447 8.50 -16.26 -7.91
C ASN A 447 8.55 -17.76 -7.65
N ARG A 448 7.84 -18.47 -8.49
CA ARG A 448 7.69 -19.92 -8.38
C ARG A 448 9.05 -20.62 -8.43
N GLU A 449 9.94 -20.21 -9.34
CA GLU A 449 11.25 -20.80 -9.51
C GLU A 449 12.11 -20.65 -8.26
N LEU A 450 12.06 -19.51 -7.58
CA LEU A 450 12.73 -19.33 -6.29
C LEU A 450 12.05 -20.16 -5.19
N SER A 451 10.73 -20.25 -5.19
CA SER A 451 9.99 -21.09 -4.25
C SER A 451 10.34 -22.57 -4.40
N GLU A 452 10.49 -23.07 -5.61
CA GLU A 452 10.94 -24.44 -5.93
C GLU A 452 12.37 -24.66 -5.48
N PHE A 453 13.29 -23.73 -5.81
CA PHE A 453 14.69 -23.74 -5.34
C PHE A 453 14.80 -23.84 -3.80
N ILE A 454 13.96 -23.08 -3.07
CA ILE A 454 13.91 -23.12 -1.61
C ILE A 454 13.35 -24.46 -1.13
N THR A 455 12.25 -24.92 -1.71
CA THR A 455 11.58 -26.16 -1.34
C THR A 455 12.48 -27.38 -1.48
N GLU A 456 13.31 -27.45 -2.53
CA GLU A 456 14.29 -28.51 -2.74
C GLU A 456 15.32 -28.62 -1.63
N ARG A 457 15.64 -27.49 -0.95
CA ARG A 457 16.68 -27.42 0.08
C ARG A 457 16.18 -27.53 1.50
N ILE A 458 15.04 -26.93 1.79
CA ILE A 458 14.55 -26.82 3.17
C ILE A 458 13.11 -27.35 3.36
N GLY A 459 12.46 -27.86 2.29
CA GLY A 459 11.03 -28.22 2.33
C GLY A 459 10.10 -27.03 2.14
N GLY A 460 8.79 -27.28 2.03
CA GLY A 460 7.78 -26.27 1.72
C GLY A 460 7.18 -25.53 2.93
N GLY A 461 7.63 -25.80 4.15
CA GLY A 461 7.06 -25.24 5.38
C GLY A 461 7.10 -23.72 5.47
N PHE A 462 8.05 -23.07 4.81
CA PHE A 462 8.21 -21.62 4.79
C PHE A 462 7.00 -20.86 4.22
N ILE A 463 6.12 -21.50 3.47
CA ILE A 463 4.91 -20.87 2.92
C ILE A 463 3.90 -20.55 4.04
N THR A 464 3.86 -21.34 5.10
CA THR A 464 2.99 -21.15 6.26
C THR A 464 3.73 -20.66 7.51
N ASP A 465 5.05 -20.83 7.55
CA ASP A 465 5.92 -20.29 8.60
C ASP A 465 7.23 -19.76 7.96
N LEU A 466 7.25 -18.47 7.66
CA LEU A 466 8.41 -17.87 6.99
C LEU A 466 9.69 -17.90 7.85
N SER A 467 9.61 -18.15 9.17
CA SER A 467 10.80 -18.28 10.02
C SER A 467 11.70 -19.42 9.57
N GLU A 468 11.11 -20.46 8.95
CA GLU A 468 11.84 -21.61 8.41
C GLU A 468 12.82 -21.24 7.27
N ILE A 469 12.61 -20.10 6.60
CA ILE A 469 13.48 -19.66 5.51
C ILE A 469 14.94 -19.46 5.97
N SER A 470 15.12 -19.22 7.27
CA SER A 470 16.45 -19.09 7.88
C SER A 470 17.33 -20.36 7.75
N LYS A 471 16.71 -21.54 7.51
CA LYS A 471 17.43 -22.79 7.22
C LYS A 471 18.28 -22.69 5.95
N LEU A 472 17.93 -21.79 5.01
CA LEU A 472 18.74 -21.51 3.82
C LEU A 472 20.15 -21.03 4.14
N LYS A 473 20.40 -20.45 5.32
CA LYS A 473 21.76 -20.06 5.76
C LYS A 473 22.74 -21.23 5.79
N GLN A 474 22.24 -22.48 5.78
CA GLN A 474 23.05 -23.69 5.68
C GLN A 474 23.37 -24.11 4.22
N HIS A 475 22.72 -23.46 3.24
CA HIS A 475 22.81 -23.74 1.80
C HIS A 475 23.44 -22.54 1.06
N MET A 476 24.70 -22.22 1.44
CA MET A 476 25.44 -21.06 0.90
C MET A 476 26.72 -21.49 0.16
N SER A 477 26.77 -22.71 -0.36
CA SER A 477 27.89 -23.14 -1.20
C SER A 477 27.92 -22.39 -2.53
N ASP A 478 29.05 -22.31 -3.20
CA ASP A 478 29.16 -21.68 -4.52
C ASP A 478 28.22 -22.34 -5.54
N ALA A 479 27.95 -23.64 -5.41
CA ALA A 479 26.97 -24.36 -6.24
C ALA A 479 25.54 -23.90 -5.96
N ASP A 480 25.17 -23.70 -4.70
CA ASP A 480 23.84 -23.15 -4.34
C ASP A 480 23.67 -21.73 -4.85
N ILE A 481 24.72 -20.90 -4.71
CA ILE A 481 24.69 -19.53 -5.21
C ILE A 481 24.58 -19.50 -6.74
N ALA A 482 25.30 -20.36 -7.46
CA ALA A 482 25.20 -20.46 -8.91
C ALA A 482 23.79 -20.87 -9.36
N ALA A 483 23.16 -21.82 -8.65
CA ALA A 483 21.77 -22.23 -8.91
C ALA A 483 20.78 -21.08 -8.62
N PHE A 484 20.94 -20.37 -7.51
CA PHE A 484 20.15 -19.16 -7.20
C PHE A 484 20.31 -18.09 -8.29
N ASN A 485 21.54 -17.81 -8.73
CA ASN A 485 21.80 -16.85 -9.81
C ASN A 485 21.12 -17.26 -11.13
N THR A 486 20.98 -18.57 -11.40
CA THR A 486 20.26 -19.08 -12.57
C THR A 486 18.76 -18.72 -12.48
N VAL A 487 18.14 -18.92 -11.30
CA VAL A 487 16.75 -18.50 -11.05
C VAL A 487 16.60 -17.01 -11.25
N LYS A 488 17.50 -16.19 -10.69
CA LYS A 488 17.46 -14.74 -10.86
C LYS A 488 17.56 -14.34 -12.33
N GLN A 489 18.44 -14.99 -13.10
CA GLN A 489 18.60 -14.73 -14.53
C GLN A 489 17.33 -15.07 -15.33
N GLN A 490 16.62 -16.13 -14.98
CA GLN A 490 15.33 -16.47 -15.58
C GLN A 490 14.28 -15.37 -15.32
N LYS A 491 14.17 -14.89 -14.08
CA LYS A 491 13.25 -13.80 -13.74
C LYS A 491 13.57 -12.49 -14.46
N LYS A 492 14.85 -12.18 -14.63
CA LYS A 492 15.29 -10.99 -15.41
C LYS A 492 14.91 -11.13 -16.87
N ALA A 493 15.05 -12.31 -17.47
CA ALA A 493 14.61 -12.56 -18.84
C ALA A 493 13.08 -12.42 -19.00
N GLN A 494 12.30 -12.93 -18.04
CA GLN A 494 10.85 -12.77 -18.01
C GLN A 494 10.45 -11.28 -17.93
N LEU A 495 11.03 -10.51 -16.99
CA LEU A 495 10.76 -9.08 -16.87
C LEU A 495 11.18 -8.30 -18.13
N SER A 496 12.33 -8.63 -18.72
CA SER A 496 12.79 -8.01 -19.97
C SER A 496 11.76 -8.18 -21.11
N ALA A 497 11.16 -9.37 -21.22
CA ALA A 497 10.10 -9.64 -22.19
C ALA A 497 8.86 -8.78 -21.93
N VAL A 498 8.40 -8.70 -20.66
CA VAL A 498 7.24 -7.87 -20.26
C VAL A 498 7.49 -6.39 -20.54
N ILE A 499 8.67 -5.86 -20.21
CA ILE A 499 9.02 -4.45 -20.46
C ILE A 499 9.10 -4.19 -21.96
N ARG A 500 9.66 -5.10 -22.73
CA ARG A 500 9.72 -4.96 -24.20
C ARG A 500 8.31 -4.91 -24.81
N GLU A 501 7.42 -5.75 -24.34
CA GLU A 501 6.03 -5.82 -24.81
C GLU A 501 5.24 -4.56 -24.44
N LYS A 502 5.31 -4.14 -23.16
CA LYS A 502 4.48 -3.04 -22.62
C LYS A 502 5.05 -1.66 -22.89
N GLU A 503 6.37 -1.50 -22.82
CA GLU A 503 7.04 -0.20 -22.90
C GLU A 503 7.82 0.00 -24.21
N GLY A 504 8.00 -1.06 -25.01
CA GLY A 504 8.79 -1.00 -26.26
C GLY A 504 10.31 -0.88 -26.02
N VAL A 505 10.79 -1.01 -24.79
CA VAL A 505 12.21 -0.88 -24.41
C VAL A 505 12.83 -2.24 -24.24
N HIS A 506 13.96 -2.50 -24.93
CA HIS A 506 14.74 -3.71 -24.73
C HIS A 506 15.77 -3.51 -23.61
N ILE A 507 15.69 -4.34 -22.58
CA ILE A 507 16.65 -4.41 -21.48
C ILE A 507 17.34 -5.76 -21.52
N PRO A 508 18.70 -5.81 -21.73
CA PRO A 508 19.43 -7.07 -21.66
C PRO A 508 19.33 -7.71 -20.26
N PRO A 509 18.95 -8.99 -20.15
CA PRO A 509 18.82 -9.64 -18.84
C PRO A 509 20.13 -9.77 -18.05
N GLU A 510 21.27 -9.67 -18.72
CA GLU A 510 22.62 -9.68 -18.10
C GLU A 510 23.00 -8.36 -17.41
N PHE A 511 22.32 -7.24 -17.71
CA PHE A 511 22.54 -5.97 -17.03
C PHE A 511 22.17 -6.06 -15.56
N VAL A 512 22.74 -5.22 -14.72
CA VAL A 512 22.26 -5.01 -13.34
C VAL A 512 20.87 -4.41 -13.42
N PHE A 513 19.89 -4.97 -12.71
CA PHE A 513 18.55 -4.36 -12.60
C PHE A 513 18.46 -3.56 -11.31
N ASP A 514 18.64 -2.24 -11.45
CA ASP A 514 18.54 -1.24 -10.39
C ASP A 514 17.12 -0.66 -10.41
N VAL A 515 16.35 -0.88 -9.35
CA VAL A 515 14.89 -0.72 -9.36
C VAL A 515 14.41 0.24 -8.28
N GLN A 516 13.66 1.26 -8.70
CA GLN A 516 12.93 2.15 -7.80
C GLN A 516 11.45 2.20 -8.17
N VAL A 517 10.64 1.35 -7.54
CA VAL A 517 9.20 1.27 -7.78
C VAL A 517 8.43 1.55 -6.49
N LYS A 518 7.79 2.71 -6.45
CA LYS A 518 7.04 3.23 -5.31
C LYS A 518 6.25 4.48 -5.72
N ARG A 519 5.26 4.90 -4.91
CA ARG A 519 4.53 6.14 -5.13
C ARG A 519 5.48 7.31 -5.41
N MET A 520 5.17 8.15 -6.39
CA MET A 520 5.95 9.36 -6.66
C MET A 520 5.71 10.41 -5.59
N HIS A 521 6.78 10.78 -4.91
CA HIS A 521 6.77 11.84 -3.91
C HIS A 521 8.19 12.37 -3.68
N GLU A 522 8.33 13.68 -3.43
CA GLU A 522 9.64 14.30 -3.27
C GLU A 522 10.49 13.66 -2.16
N TYR A 523 9.88 13.27 -1.00
CA TYR A 523 10.63 12.65 0.09
C TYR A 523 11.17 11.25 -0.25
N LYS A 524 10.61 10.55 -1.25
CA LYS A 524 11.12 9.24 -1.73
C LYS A 524 12.34 9.39 -2.65
N ARG A 525 12.65 10.61 -2.99
CA ARG A 525 13.86 11.06 -3.71
C ARG A 525 14.14 10.36 -5.04
N GLN A 526 13.07 10.07 -5.83
CA GLN A 526 13.27 9.60 -7.20
C GLN A 526 14.12 10.59 -8.03
N LEU A 527 14.05 11.87 -7.72
CA LEU A 527 14.91 12.89 -8.34
C LEU A 527 16.39 12.66 -8.02
N LEU A 528 16.74 12.29 -6.78
CA LEU A 528 18.12 11.95 -6.40
C LEU A 528 18.65 10.80 -7.26
N ASN A 529 17.86 9.76 -7.46
CA ASN A 529 18.21 8.65 -8.35
C ASN A 529 18.39 9.11 -9.80
N ALA A 530 17.48 9.91 -10.33
CA ALA A 530 17.59 10.42 -11.69
C ALA A 530 18.83 11.31 -11.91
N LEU A 531 19.18 12.17 -10.93
CA LEU A 531 20.40 12.97 -10.95
C LEU A 531 21.66 12.07 -10.89
N SER A 532 21.64 11.01 -10.09
CA SER A 532 22.75 10.05 -10.03
C SER A 532 22.98 9.32 -11.36
N ILE A 533 21.91 8.99 -12.07
CA ILE A 533 21.98 8.39 -13.42
C ILE A 533 22.62 9.37 -14.41
N MET A 534 22.30 10.65 -14.32
CA MET A 534 22.93 11.68 -15.14
C MET A 534 24.42 11.85 -14.81
N ASP A 535 24.82 11.75 -13.56
CA ASP A 535 26.23 11.79 -13.17
C ASP A 535 27.02 10.57 -13.69
N ILE A 536 26.45 9.37 -13.63
CA ILE A 536 27.02 8.16 -14.23
C ILE A 536 27.16 8.35 -15.76
N TYR A 537 26.10 8.85 -16.42
CA TYR A 537 26.12 9.12 -17.85
C TYR A 537 27.28 10.05 -18.25
N TYR A 538 27.41 11.18 -17.58
CA TYR A 538 28.50 12.12 -17.85
C TYR A 538 29.90 11.52 -17.54
N SER A 539 30.02 10.78 -16.45
CA SER A 539 31.28 10.17 -16.05
C SER A 539 31.75 9.07 -17.00
N ILE A 540 30.81 8.37 -17.65
CA ILE A 540 31.13 7.43 -18.74
C ILE A 540 31.54 8.19 -20.00
N LYS A 541 30.82 9.29 -20.34
CA LYS A 541 31.12 10.09 -21.54
C LYS A 541 32.47 10.81 -21.47
N ASP A 542 32.85 11.34 -20.32
CA ASP A 542 34.14 12.01 -20.13
C ASP A 542 35.29 11.07 -19.81
N GLY A 543 35.02 9.77 -19.63
CA GLY A 543 36.03 8.72 -19.37
C GLY A 543 36.52 8.67 -17.93
N SER A 544 35.91 9.39 -16.99
CA SER A 544 36.25 9.33 -15.57
C SER A 544 35.72 8.05 -14.90
N LEU A 545 34.71 7.39 -15.49
CA LEU A 545 34.17 6.11 -15.07
C LEU A 545 34.30 5.08 -16.21
N THR A 546 35.37 4.28 -16.16
CA THR A 546 35.74 3.33 -17.23
C THR A 546 35.27 1.91 -16.96
N ASP A 547 34.99 1.58 -15.72
CA ASP A 547 34.73 0.23 -15.26
C ASP A 547 33.30 0.03 -14.72
N PHE A 548 32.31 0.69 -15.34
CA PHE A 548 30.89 0.58 -14.97
C PHE A 548 30.28 -0.73 -15.49
N THR A 549 29.65 -1.51 -14.59
CA THR A 549 28.93 -2.72 -14.95
C THR A 549 27.59 -2.32 -15.63
N PRO A 550 27.27 -2.87 -16.82
CA PRO A 550 26.07 -2.49 -17.54
C PRO A 550 24.80 -2.57 -16.68
N THR A 551 24.00 -1.50 -16.66
CA THR A 551 22.87 -1.36 -15.74
C THR A 551 21.60 -0.88 -16.44
N ALA A 552 20.48 -1.49 -16.06
CA ALA A 552 19.14 -1.02 -16.40
C ALA A 552 18.52 -0.39 -15.14
N PHE A 553 18.21 0.90 -15.23
CA PHE A 553 17.52 1.65 -14.21
C PHE A 553 16.01 1.61 -14.48
N ILE A 554 15.26 0.98 -13.56
CA ILE A 554 13.83 0.72 -13.74
C ILE A 554 13.04 1.53 -12.72
N PHE A 555 12.25 2.49 -13.21
CA PHE A 555 11.33 3.28 -12.41
C PHE A 555 9.89 2.81 -12.60
N GLY A 556 9.08 2.94 -11.55
CA GLY A 556 7.64 2.75 -11.62
C GLY A 556 6.97 3.54 -10.49
N ALA A 557 6.11 4.48 -10.86
CA ALA A 557 5.51 5.38 -9.88
C ALA A 557 4.27 6.07 -10.44
N LYS A 558 3.29 6.35 -9.58
CA LYS A 558 2.16 7.24 -9.87
C LYS A 558 2.24 8.45 -8.95
N ALA A 559 2.13 9.65 -9.52
CA ALA A 559 1.99 10.90 -8.77
C ALA A 559 0.51 11.21 -8.52
N ALA A 560 0.15 11.78 -7.37
CA ALA A 560 -1.19 12.31 -7.17
C ALA A 560 -1.52 13.34 -8.28
N PRO A 561 -2.73 13.35 -8.85
CA PRO A 561 -3.06 14.19 -10.01
C PRO A 561 -2.79 15.67 -9.83
N GLY A 562 -3.03 16.20 -8.60
CA GLY A 562 -2.76 17.60 -8.24
C GLY A 562 -1.31 17.90 -7.85
N TYR A 563 -0.43 16.89 -7.72
CA TYR A 563 0.94 17.08 -7.28
C TYR A 563 1.87 17.40 -8.47
N ILE A 564 1.82 18.65 -8.91
CA ILE A 564 2.48 19.12 -10.14
C ILE A 564 3.99 18.84 -10.11
N ARG A 565 4.68 19.10 -8.99
CA ARG A 565 6.12 18.86 -8.86
C ARG A 565 6.48 17.38 -9.04
N ALA A 566 5.74 16.47 -8.41
CA ALA A 566 5.93 15.04 -8.59
C ALA A 566 5.74 14.63 -10.07
N LYS A 567 4.75 15.20 -10.76
CA LYS A 567 4.54 14.97 -12.20
C LYS A 567 5.70 15.53 -13.05
N SER A 568 6.30 16.64 -12.61
CA SER A 568 7.47 17.23 -13.27
C SER A 568 8.72 16.37 -13.09
N ILE A 569 8.87 15.70 -11.93
CA ILE A 569 9.95 14.72 -11.71
C ILE A 569 9.77 13.50 -12.63
N ILE A 570 8.55 13.01 -12.82
CA ILE A 570 8.26 11.94 -13.80
C ILE A 570 8.72 12.38 -15.20
N LYS A 571 8.36 13.60 -15.60
CA LYS A 571 8.79 14.17 -16.89
C LYS A 571 10.32 14.20 -17.00
N TYR A 572 11.02 14.64 -15.95
CA TYR A 572 12.49 14.68 -15.94
C TYR A 572 13.09 13.28 -16.13
N ILE A 573 12.59 12.28 -15.41
CA ILE A 573 13.05 10.88 -15.52
C ILE A 573 12.83 10.36 -16.96
N ASN A 574 11.68 10.65 -17.57
CA ASN A 574 11.40 10.24 -18.95
C ASN A 574 12.32 10.92 -19.96
N GLU A 575 12.69 12.19 -19.73
CA GLU A 575 13.66 12.88 -20.60
C GLU A 575 15.09 12.35 -20.43
N VAL A 576 15.49 12.02 -19.21
CA VAL A 576 16.75 11.30 -18.94
C VAL A 576 16.76 9.94 -19.66
N ALA A 577 15.66 9.20 -19.61
CA ALA A 577 15.51 7.94 -20.32
C ALA A 577 15.63 8.13 -21.85
N ASN A 578 14.98 9.14 -22.41
CA ASN A 578 15.07 9.46 -23.84
C ASN A 578 16.50 9.80 -24.25
N LEU A 579 17.18 10.64 -23.47
CA LEU A 579 18.57 11.04 -23.72
C LEU A 579 19.51 9.82 -23.75
N ILE A 580 19.47 9.01 -22.69
CA ILE A 580 20.38 7.88 -22.51
C ILE A 580 20.08 6.74 -23.50
N ASN A 581 18.81 6.41 -23.70
CA ASN A 581 18.43 5.30 -24.58
C ASN A 581 18.66 5.61 -26.07
N SER A 582 18.69 6.89 -26.47
CA SER A 582 18.99 7.33 -27.83
C SER A 582 20.49 7.51 -28.10
N ASP A 583 21.34 7.57 -27.06
CA ASP A 583 22.80 7.70 -27.23
C ASP A 583 23.42 6.34 -27.59
N PRO A 584 24.02 6.21 -28.80
CA PRO A 584 24.65 4.96 -29.24
C PRO A 584 25.77 4.47 -28.31
N ASP A 585 26.50 5.39 -27.65
CA ASP A 585 27.61 5.06 -26.75
C ASP A 585 27.14 4.40 -25.44
N MET A 586 25.84 4.54 -25.13
CA MET A 586 25.21 3.96 -23.94
C MET A 586 24.53 2.62 -24.22
N LYS A 587 24.44 2.18 -25.47
CA LYS A 587 23.69 0.98 -25.86
C LYS A 587 24.01 -0.26 -25.04
N ASP A 588 25.28 -0.50 -24.76
CA ASP A 588 25.75 -1.67 -24.04
C ASP A 588 26.23 -1.36 -22.61
N LYS A 589 25.83 -0.19 -22.09
CA LYS A 589 26.24 0.30 -20.74
C LYS A 589 25.06 0.67 -19.88
N MET A 590 24.09 1.38 -20.43
CA MET A 590 22.96 1.91 -19.66
C MET A 590 21.63 1.78 -20.40
N ARG A 591 20.58 1.47 -19.67
CA ARG A 591 19.18 1.62 -20.09
C ARG A 591 18.40 2.26 -18.96
N VAL A 592 17.47 3.12 -19.31
CA VAL A 592 16.54 3.73 -18.36
C VAL A 592 15.11 3.50 -18.85
N VAL A 593 14.25 2.99 -17.99
CA VAL A 593 12.84 2.80 -18.29
C VAL A 593 11.97 3.25 -17.14
N PHE A 594 10.93 4.01 -17.46
CA PHE A 594 9.85 4.31 -16.53
C PHE A 594 8.64 3.48 -16.96
N VAL A 595 8.33 2.42 -16.19
CA VAL A 595 7.21 1.55 -16.53
C VAL A 595 5.88 2.26 -16.29
N GLN A 596 4.98 2.20 -17.27
CA GLN A 596 3.67 2.84 -17.20
C GLN A 596 2.73 2.03 -16.31
N ASN A 597 1.84 2.75 -15.65
CA ASN A 597 0.74 2.16 -14.89
C ASN A 597 1.19 1.12 -13.84
N TYR A 598 2.32 1.39 -13.18
CA TYR A 598 2.81 0.50 -12.11
C TYR A 598 1.69 0.18 -11.11
N ASN A 599 1.45 -1.11 -10.90
CA ASN A 599 0.41 -1.67 -10.05
C ASN A 599 0.88 -2.97 -9.40
N CYS A 600 0.00 -3.65 -8.64
CA CYS A 600 0.34 -4.91 -7.97
C CYS A 600 0.78 -6.00 -8.96
N SER A 601 0.11 -6.12 -10.10
CA SER A 601 0.43 -7.11 -11.13
C SER A 601 1.80 -6.87 -11.77
N TYR A 602 2.14 -5.60 -12.05
CA TYR A 602 3.48 -5.27 -12.55
C TYR A 602 4.57 -5.53 -11.49
N ALA A 603 4.25 -5.26 -10.21
CA ALA A 603 5.16 -5.54 -9.10
C ALA A 603 5.50 -7.04 -8.98
N GLU A 604 4.56 -7.93 -9.28
CA GLU A 604 4.79 -9.39 -9.26
C GLU A 604 5.82 -9.86 -10.29
N HIS A 605 6.04 -9.10 -11.38
CA HIS A 605 7.12 -9.35 -12.33
C HIS A 605 8.43 -8.66 -11.94
N ILE A 606 8.36 -7.45 -11.38
CA ILE A 606 9.55 -6.64 -11.06
C ILE A 606 10.28 -7.15 -9.81
N MET A 607 9.55 -7.46 -8.73
CA MET A 607 10.14 -7.85 -7.45
C MET A 607 11.09 -9.07 -7.56
N PRO A 608 10.73 -10.15 -8.28
CA PRO A 608 11.61 -11.31 -8.47
C PRO A 608 12.87 -11.03 -9.27
N ALA A 609 12.83 -10.04 -10.16
CA ALA A 609 13.88 -9.80 -11.16
C ALA A 609 14.93 -8.76 -10.73
N ALA A 610 14.68 -7.97 -9.70
CA ALA A 610 15.59 -6.91 -9.27
C ALA A 610 16.89 -7.45 -8.67
N ASP A 611 18.01 -6.79 -8.95
CA ASP A 611 19.29 -7.01 -8.30
C ASP A 611 19.51 -6.02 -7.16
N ILE A 612 19.16 -4.75 -7.37
CA ILE A 612 19.29 -3.64 -6.42
C ILE A 612 17.93 -2.99 -6.21
N SER A 613 17.56 -2.78 -4.97
CA SER A 613 16.32 -2.11 -4.52
C SER A 613 16.64 -0.74 -3.93
N GLU A 614 16.14 0.32 -4.56
CA GLU A 614 16.34 1.71 -4.17
C GLU A 614 15.36 2.13 -3.07
N GLN A 615 15.88 2.35 -1.86
CA GLN A 615 15.12 2.71 -0.65
C GLN A 615 15.74 3.93 0.00
N ILE A 616 15.67 5.07 -0.70
CA ILE A 616 16.54 6.23 -0.50
C ILE A 616 15.85 7.47 0.09
N SER A 617 14.73 7.33 0.78
CA SER A 617 14.11 8.43 1.56
C SER A 617 15.10 8.96 2.60
N PRO A 618 15.13 10.26 2.94
CA PRO A 618 15.99 10.74 4.03
C PRO A 618 15.58 10.10 5.34
N ALA A 619 16.54 9.86 6.22
CA ALA A 619 16.29 9.23 7.51
C ALA A 619 15.20 9.97 8.31
N GLY A 620 14.26 9.21 8.87
CA GLY A 620 13.13 9.73 9.64
C GLY A 620 11.95 10.22 8.79
N THR A 621 11.80 9.78 7.54
CA THR A 621 10.68 10.17 6.68
C THR A 621 9.80 9.01 6.21
N GLU A 622 10.36 7.83 5.93
CA GLU A 622 9.59 6.64 5.58
C GLU A 622 9.31 5.81 6.85
N ALA A 623 8.07 5.72 7.26
CA ALA A 623 7.68 5.01 8.49
C ALA A 623 8.15 3.54 8.53
N SER A 624 8.03 2.84 7.42
CA SER A 624 8.47 1.44 7.29
C SER A 624 8.93 1.14 5.87
N GLY A 625 8.03 1.30 4.88
CA GLY A 625 8.11 0.63 3.61
C GLY A 625 7.72 -0.85 3.72
N THR A 626 7.20 -1.40 2.61
CA THR A 626 6.95 -2.84 2.45
C THR A 626 7.50 -3.36 1.13
N GLY A 627 7.82 -2.47 0.20
CA GLY A 627 8.52 -2.82 -1.03
C GLY A 627 9.92 -3.41 -0.75
N ASN A 628 10.65 -2.80 0.17
CA ASN A 628 11.95 -3.29 0.64
C ASN A 628 11.90 -4.75 1.15
N MET A 629 10.85 -5.13 1.88
CA MET A 629 10.66 -6.50 2.39
C MET A 629 10.39 -7.49 1.24
N LYS A 630 9.62 -7.09 0.22
CA LYS A 630 9.34 -7.90 -0.98
C LYS A 630 10.62 -8.15 -1.79
N PHE A 631 11.43 -7.12 -1.98
CA PHE A 631 12.72 -7.22 -2.63
C PHE A 631 13.68 -8.12 -1.83
N MET A 632 13.79 -7.93 -0.51
CA MET A 632 14.60 -8.78 0.36
C MET A 632 14.20 -10.25 0.23
N LEU A 633 12.92 -10.57 0.31
CA LEU A 633 12.41 -11.95 0.21
C LEU A 633 12.74 -12.58 -1.16
N ASN A 634 12.82 -11.78 -2.21
CA ASN A 634 13.15 -12.21 -3.57
C ASN A 634 14.66 -12.15 -3.89
N GLY A 635 15.51 -11.98 -2.88
CA GLY A 635 16.94 -12.00 -3.06
C GLY A 635 17.48 -10.78 -3.81
N THR A 636 17.06 -9.59 -3.37
CA THR A 636 17.53 -8.30 -3.88
C THR A 636 18.24 -7.58 -2.76
N VAL A 637 19.42 -6.99 -3.03
CA VAL A 637 20.11 -6.17 -2.04
C VAL A 637 19.45 -4.80 -1.92
N THR A 638 19.40 -4.24 -0.71
CA THR A 638 18.90 -2.90 -0.47
C THR A 638 20.04 -1.87 -0.62
N LEU A 639 19.86 -0.91 -1.54
CA LEU A 639 20.59 0.34 -1.57
C LEU A 639 19.69 1.40 -0.91
N GLY A 640 19.99 1.79 0.30
CA GLY A 640 19.05 2.58 1.09
C GLY A 640 19.68 3.38 2.20
N THR A 641 18.86 4.22 2.80
CA THR A 641 19.20 5.02 3.97
C THR A 641 18.89 4.29 5.26
N TYR A 642 19.37 4.81 6.38
CA TYR A 642 19.01 4.35 7.73
C TYR A 642 17.62 4.88 8.11
N ASP A 643 16.59 4.33 7.45
CA ASP A 643 15.21 4.76 7.59
C ASP A 643 14.23 3.58 7.52
N GLY A 644 13.12 3.69 8.23
CA GLY A 644 12.05 2.70 8.20
C GLY A 644 12.52 1.27 8.44
N ALA A 645 11.98 0.33 7.67
CA ALA A 645 12.35 -1.07 7.77
C ALA A 645 13.72 -1.40 7.16
N ASN A 646 14.39 -0.47 6.45
CA ASN A 646 15.75 -0.72 5.94
C ASN A 646 16.71 -1.05 7.07
N ILE A 647 16.54 -0.42 8.25
CA ILE A 647 17.36 -0.68 9.44
C ILE A 647 17.21 -2.12 9.87
N GLU A 648 15.97 -2.57 10.04
CA GLU A 648 15.70 -3.95 10.48
C GLU A 648 16.11 -4.98 9.41
N ILE A 649 16.00 -4.64 8.11
CA ILE A 649 16.50 -5.48 7.00
C ILE A 649 18.02 -5.64 7.09
N ALA A 650 18.76 -4.54 7.30
CA ALA A 650 20.22 -4.60 7.45
C ALA A 650 20.62 -5.35 8.72
N GLN A 651 19.89 -5.22 9.81
CA GLN A 651 20.14 -5.99 11.05
C GLN A 651 19.92 -7.49 10.87
N GLU A 652 18.84 -7.90 10.20
CA GLU A 652 18.52 -9.33 10.01
C GLU A 652 19.44 -10.02 8.99
N ALA A 653 19.78 -9.33 7.90
CA ALA A 653 20.60 -9.87 6.82
C ALA A 653 22.13 -9.68 7.05
N GLY A 654 22.51 -8.75 7.93
CA GLY A 654 23.87 -8.22 8.05
C GLY A 654 24.08 -6.98 7.15
N GLU A 655 24.67 -5.92 7.70
CA GLU A 655 24.92 -4.66 6.97
C GLU A 655 25.81 -4.90 5.72
N GLU A 656 26.75 -5.83 5.79
CA GLU A 656 27.64 -6.21 4.70
C GLU A 656 26.91 -6.81 3.49
N ASN A 657 25.67 -7.25 3.67
CA ASN A 657 24.83 -7.82 2.61
C ASN A 657 23.89 -6.79 1.97
N ASN A 658 24.03 -5.52 2.36
CA ASN A 658 23.26 -4.38 1.83
C ASN A 658 24.19 -3.19 1.65
N TYR A 659 23.67 -2.08 1.10
CA TYR A 659 24.42 -0.84 0.83
C TYR A 659 23.70 0.33 1.50
N ILE A 660 24.04 0.57 2.77
CA ILE A 660 23.41 1.64 3.56
C ILE A 660 24.28 2.89 3.51
N PHE A 661 23.65 4.05 3.30
CA PHE A 661 24.32 5.34 3.13
C PHE A 661 23.52 6.48 3.75
N GLY A 662 24.11 7.69 3.74
CA GLY A 662 23.45 8.95 4.05
C GLY A 662 23.44 9.31 5.53
N ALA A 663 22.99 10.54 5.80
CA ALA A 663 22.93 11.08 7.13
C ALA A 663 21.82 10.42 7.96
N ARG A 664 22.06 10.25 9.27
CA ARG A 664 21.09 9.72 10.23
C ARG A 664 20.13 10.80 10.71
N VAL A 665 19.05 10.41 11.37
CA VAL A 665 18.00 11.31 11.88
C VAL A 665 18.58 12.42 12.74
N GLU A 666 19.47 12.06 13.66
CA GLU A 666 20.11 12.99 14.58
C GLU A 666 20.97 14.04 13.86
N GLU A 667 21.74 13.58 12.84
CA GLU A 667 22.57 14.44 12.01
C GLU A 667 21.71 15.41 11.18
N LEU A 668 20.63 14.92 10.55
CA LEU A 668 19.71 15.76 9.77
C LEU A 668 19.01 16.79 10.66
N ASN A 669 18.56 16.38 11.84
CA ASN A 669 17.94 17.29 12.80
C ASN A 669 18.92 18.37 13.29
N ALA A 670 20.18 18.01 13.53
CA ALA A 670 21.21 18.96 13.99
C ALA A 670 21.53 20.06 12.96
N ILE A 671 21.47 19.73 11.66
CA ILE A 671 21.79 20.70 10.60
C ILE A 671 20.55 21.37 10.00
N ARG A 672 19.33 20.93 10.32
CA ARG A 672 18.09 21.34 9.66
C ARG A 672 17.91 22.85 9.54
N ASP A 673 18.30 23.60 10.57
CA ASP A 673 18.11 25.05 10.62
C ASP A 673 19.28 25.83 9.98
N THR A 674 20.43 25.20 9.76
CA THR A 674 21.64 25.81 9.20
C THR A 674 22.03 25.31 7.83
N TYR A 675 21.32 24.26 7.34
CA TYR A 675 21.62 23.64 6.07
C TYR A 675 21.44 24.59 4.89
N ASN A 676 22.50 24.72 4.08
CA ASN A 676 22.50 25.55 2.88
C ASN A 676 22.92 24.68 1.65
N PRO A 677 21.99 24.24 0.81
CA PRO A 677 22.31 23.41 -0.35
C PRO A 677 23.17 24.13 -1.41
N ARG A 678 23.22 25.47 -1.41
CA ARG A 678 24.06 26.22 -2.34
C ARG A 678 25.54 26.01 -2.08
N GLU A 679 25.96 25.80 -0.85
CA GLU A 679 27.36 25.52 -0.52
C GLU A 679 27.79 24.18 -1.17
N ILE A 680 26.93 23.18 -1.19
CA ILE A 680 27.22 21.89 -1.85
C ILE A 680 27.19 22.08 -3.37
N TYR A 681 26.20 22.78 -3.90
CA TYR A 681 26.07 23.07 -5.32
C TYR A 681 27.29 23.82 -5.88
N ASP A 682 27.79 24.85 -5.16
CA ASP A 682 28.94 25.64 -5.58
C ASP A 682 30.29 24.95 -5.34
N GLY A 683 30.35 24.09 -4.30
CA GLY A 683 31.58 23.42 -3.86
C GLY A 683 31.83 22.06 -4.53
N GLU A 684 30.81 21.38 -5.07
CA GLU A 684 30.92 20.05 -5.65
C GLU A 684 30.59 20.08 -7.17
N PRO A 685 31.58 20.04 -8.04
CA PRO A 685 31.37 20.15 -9.50
C PRO A 685 30.42 19.09 -10.09
N ARG A 686 30.39 17.88 -9.53
CA ARG A 686 29.53 16.80 -9.99
C ARG A 686 28.06 17.13 -9.67
N VAL A 687 27.78 17.62 -8.47
CA VAL A 687 26.43 18.07 -8.06
C VAL A 687 25.97 19.21 -8.94
N LYS A 688 26.84 20.23 -9.17
CA LYS A 688 26.53 21.36 -10.04
C LYS A 688 26.18 20.89 -11.45
N ARG A 689 27.01 20.02 -12.04
CA ARG A 689 26.81 19.53 -13.40
C ARG A 689 25.45 18.85 -13.58
N VAL A 690 25.01 18.01 -12.63
CA VAL A 690 23.75 17.30 -12.76
C VAL A 690 22.55 18.20 -12.45
N MET A 691 22.65 19.08 -11.48
CA MET A 691 21.62 20.06 -11.16
C MET A 691 21.36 21.01 -12.35
N ASP A 692 22.42 21.47 -13.02
CA ASP A 692 22.31 22.35 -14.18
C ASP A 692 21.55 21.72 -15.36
N THR A 693 21.43 20.37 -15.43
CA THR A 693 20.62 19.70 -16.47
C THR A 693 19.14 20.12 -16.45
N LEU A 694 18.66 20.57 -15.30
CA LEU A 694 17.29 21.09 -15.14
C LEU A 694 17.09 22.46 -15.82
N VAL A 695 18.15 23.22 -16.11
CA VAL A 695 18.05 24.61 -16.59
C VAL A 695 18.91 24.92 -17.81
N ASN A 696 19.86 24.07 -18.19
CA ASN A 696 20.82 24.33 -19.28
C ASN A 696 20.39 23.79 -20.65
N GLY A 697 19.23 23.18 -20.76
CA GLY A 697 18.69 22.62 -22.00
C GLY A 697 19.22 21.22 -22.36
N THR A 698 19.95 20.53 -21.48
CA THR A 698 20.36 19.11 -21.68
C THR A 698 19.13 18.21 -21.83
N VAL A 699 18.09 18.45 -21.03
CA VAL A 699 16.78 17.84 -21.13
C VAL A 699 15.70 18.92 -21.18
N SER A 700 14.53 18.63 -21.76
CA SER A 700 13.49 19.64 -21.99
C SER A 700 12.18 19.30 -21.28
N ASP A 701 11.63 20.30 -20.61
CA ASP A 701 10.28 20.25 -20.06
C ASP A 701 9.19 20.69 -21.07
N GLY A 702 9.57 20.92 -22.33
CA GLY A 702 8.69 21.41 -23.38
C GLY A 702 8.35 22.90 -23.25
N GLY A 703 9.18 23.68 -22.55
CA GLY A 703 8.99 25.12 -22.36
C GLY A 703 7.98 25.49 -21.26
N THR A 704 7.66 24.55 -20.39
CA THR A 704 6.68 24.77 -19.28
C THR A 704 7.27 25.48 -18.07
N GLY A 705 8.63 25.60 -17.97
CA GLY A 705 9.32 26.14 -16.82
C GLY A 705 9.38 25.24 -15.59
N LYS A 706 8.83 24.02 -15.69
CA LYS A 706 8.71 23.11 -14.54
C LYS A 706 10.04 22.58 -14.02
N PHE A 707 11.02 22.39 -14.89
CA PHE A 707 12.36 21.99 -14.46
C PHE A 707 13.07 23.10 -13.71
N ALA A 708 12.90 24.36 -14.13
CA ALA A 708 13.40 25.51 -13.38
C ALA A 708 12.74 25.64 -12.01
N GLU A 709 11.44 25.32 -11.87
CA GLU A 709 10.78 25.25 -10.56
C GLU A 709 11.42 24.19 -9.64
N ILE A 710 11.76 22.99 -10.15
CA ILE A 710 12.49 21.96 -9.38
C ILE A 710 13.85 22.49 -8.94
N TYR A 711 14.63 23.05 -9.87
CA TYR A 711 15.95 23.62 -9.60
C TYR A 711 15.89 24.70 -8.49
N ASN A 712 14.94 25.64 -8.62
CA ASN A 712 14.76 26.72 -7.64
C ASN A 712 14.30 26.21 -6.28
N SER A 713 13.41 25.25 -6.24
CA SER A 713 12.94 24.61 -5.00
C SER A 713 14.10 24.00 -4.20
N ILE A 714 15.05 23.39 -4.88
CA ILE A 714 16.22 22.78 -4.23
C ILE A 714 17.18 23.88 -3.76
N LEU A 715 17.52 24.86 -4.59
CA LEU A 715 18.56 25.83 -4.24
C LEU A 715 18.06 27.03 -3.44
N ASN A 716 16.81 27.43 -3.61
CA ASN A 716 16.25 28.64 -3.02
C ASN A 716 15.12 28.39 -2.03
N GLY A 717 14.50 27.20 -2.08
CA GLY A 717 13.27 26.91 -1.36
C GLY A 717 12.06 27.64 -1.93
N GLU A 718 10.97 27.60 -1.21
CA GLU A 718 9.70 28.23 -1.54
C GLU A 718 9.07 28.83 -0.27
N SER A 719 7.95 29.57 -0.41
CA SER A 719 7.29 30.21 0.74
C SER A 719 6.81 29.23 1.82
N TRP A 720 6.59 27.98 1.45
CA TRP A 720 6.07 26.94 2.35
C TRP A 720 7.09 25.87 2.73
N HIS A 721 8.30 25.83 2.14
CA HIS A 721 9.35 24.89 2.52
C HIS A 721 10.75 25.45 2.30
N ARG A 722 11.70 24.92 3.08
CA ARG A 722 13.12 25.28 3.02
C ARG A 722 13.77 24.80 1.72
N PRO A 723 14.91 25.42 1.32
CA PRO A 723 15.76 24.86 0.26
C PRO A 723 16.11 23.41 0.54
N ASP A 724 16.07 22.58 -0.51
CA ASP A 724 16.36 21.13 -0.43
C ASP A 724 15.76 20.45 0.80
N ASN A 725 14.45 20.61 0.99
CA ASN A 725 13.73 20.16 2.20
C ASN A 725 13.96 18.68 2.54
N TYR A 726 14.35 17.89 1.56
CA TYR A 726 14.61 16.46 1.69
C TYR A 726 16.08 16.07 1.58
N PHE A 727 17.02 17.01 1.74
CA PHE A 727 18.46 16.78 1.82
C PHE A 727 19.05 15.99 0.63
N LEU A 728 18.55 16.25 -0.60
CA LEU A 728 19.04 15.58 -1.79
C LEU A 728 20.54 15.81 -1.99
N LEU A 729 20.97 17.07 -1.93
CA LEU A 729 22.35 17.42 -2.20
C LEU A 729 23.28 16.96 -1.08
N LYS A 730 22.80 16.96 0.18
CA LYS A 730 23.58 16.45 1.33
C LYS A 730 23.93 14.98 1.16
N ASP A 731 23.02 14.17 0.66
CA ASP A 731 23.19 12.74 0.52
C ASP A 731 23.71 12.32 -0.87
N PHE A 732 23.88 13.26 -1.82
CA PHE A 732 24.20 12.92 -3.21
C PHE A 732 25.53 12.15 -3.32
N MET A 733 26.63 12.66 -2.77
CA MET A 733 27.91 12.00 -2.87
C MET A 733 28.00 10.67 -2.10
N PRO A 734 27.50 10.56 -0.85
CA PRO A 734 27.38 9.26 -0.16
C PRO A 734 26.53 8.23 -0.94
N TYR A 735 25.45 8.69 -1.57
CA TYR A 735 24.61 7.84 -2.40
C TYR A 735 25.37 7.33 -3.64
N MET A 736 26.06 8.22 -4.35
CA MET A 736 26.87 7.87 -5.52
C MET A 736 27.93 6.82 -5.17
N GLU A 737 28.63 7.01 -4.05
CA GLU A 737 29.62 6.05 -3.56
C GLU A 737 29.02 4.66 -3.30
N ALA A 738 27.91 4.61 -2.58
CA ALA A 738 27.22 3.35 -2.29
C ALA A 738 26.68 2.67 -3.57
N LYS A 739 26.13 3.45 -4.49
CA LYS A 739 25.59 2.98 -5.77
C LYS A 739 26.68 2.39 -6.66
N LEU A 740 27.80 3.08 -6.82
CA LEU A 740 28.91 2.59 -7.61
C LEU A 740 29.60 1.39 -6.97
N ARG A 741 29.67 1.32 -5.64
CA ARG A 741 30.14 0.13 -4.93
C ARG A 741 29.25 -1.09 -5.20
N ALA A 742 27.92 -0.93 -5.14
CA ALA A 742 26.97 -2.00 -5.47
C ALA A 742 27.12 -2.48 -6.93
N ASN A 743 27.27 -1.52 -7.86
CA ASN A 743 27.51 -1.81 -9.27
C ASN A 743 28.83 -2.55 -9.50
N HIS A 744 29.89 -2.16 -8.82
CA HIS A 744 31.22 -2.82 -8.90
C HIS A 744 31.16 -4.24 -8.33
N ASP A 745 30.55 -4.44 -7.14
CA ASP A 745 30.46 -5.73 -6.45
C ASP A 745 29.69 -6.76 -7.28
N TYR A 746 28.75 -6.33 -8.13
CA TYR A 746 27.98 -7.22 -9.01
C TYR A 746 28.86 -8.04 -9.98
N ARG A 747 30.07 -7.66 -10.26
CA ARG A 747 31.02 -8.38 -11.13
C ARG A 747 31.39 -9.75 -10.58
N ASP A 748 31.56 -9.84 -9.27
CA ASP A 748 31.72 -11.14 -8.61
C ASP A 748 30.31 -11.72 -8.36
N ARG A 749 29.83 -12.48 -9.35
CA ARG A 749 28.48 -13.07 -9.34
C ARG A 749 28.24 -14.02 -8.17
N ILE A 750 29.29 -14.67 -7.65
CA ILE A 750 29.18 -15.56 -6.50
C ILE A 750 29.09 -14.74 -5.20
N ALA A 751 29.96 -13.78 -5.02
CA ALA A 751 29.93 -12.94 -3.82
C ALA A 751 28.64 -12.10 -3.75
N PHE A 752 28.24 -11.49 -4.87
CA PHE A 752 26.98 -10.72 -4.92
C PHE A 752 25.75 -11.62 -4.75
N GLY A 753 25.70 -12.77 -5.42
CA GLY A 753 24.62 -13.76 -5.27
C GLY A 753 24.48 -14.26 -3.84
N ARG A 754 25.61 -14.38 -3.11
CA ARG A 754 25.63 -14.74 -1.69
C ARG A 754 24.96 -13.66 -0.84
N LYS A 755 25.21 -12.35 -1.09
CA LYS A 755 24.49 -11.25 -0.43
C LYS A 755 22.99 -11.34 -0.72
N CYS A 756 22.62 -11.60 -1.96
CA CYS A 756 21.22 -11.74 -2.39
C CYS A 756 20.53 -12.90 -1.66
N LEU A 757 21.09 -14.10 -1.67
CA LEU A 757 20.50 -15.26 -1.01
C LEU A 757 20.48 -15.10 0.53
N MET A 758 21.46 -14.38 1.12
CA MET A 758 21.44 -14.07 2.54
C MET A 758 20.27 -13.16 2.91
N ASN A 759 19.93 -12.16 2.06
CA ASN A 759 18.72 -11.36 2.25
C ASN A 759 17.47 -12.25 2.24
N THR A 760 17.31 -13.16 1.28
CA THR A 760 16.19 -14.11 1.26
C THR A 760 16.15 -14.94 2.54
N ALA A 761 17.28 -15.54 2.92
CA ALA A 761 17.37 -16.42 4.09
C ALA A 761 17.11 -15.70 5.43
N SER A 762 17.18 -14.38 5.43
CA SER A 762 16.97 -13.55 6.62
C SER A 762 15.60 -12.83 6.63
N ALA A 763 14.73 -13.11 5.64
CA ALA A 763 13.46 -12.40 5.50
C ALA A 763 12.34 -12.87 6.46
N GLY A 764 12.58 -13.86 7.30
CA GLY A 764 11.57 -14.49 8.17
C GLY A 764 10.80 -13.52 9.05
N LYS A 765 11.47 -12.51 9.62
CA LYS A 765 10.86 -11.46 10.44
C LYS A 765 9.79 -10.66 9.68
N PHE A 766 9.91 -10.52 8.37
CA PHE A 766 9.06 -9.65 7.56
C PHE A 766 7.83 -10.36 6.96
N SER A 767 7.43 -11.48 7.58
CA SER A 767 6.14 -12.12 7.29
C SER A 767 4.97 -11.34 7.89
N SER A 768 3.90 -11.14 7.10
CA SER A 768 2.63 -10.64 7.63
C SER A 768 1.97 -11.65 8.60
N ASP A 769 2.31 -12.93 8.52
CA ASP A 769 1.85 -13.95 9.47
C ASP A 769 2.32 -13.66 10.89
N ARG A 770 3.63 -13.33 11.05
CA ARG A 770 4.19 -12.89 12.34
C ARG A 770 3.49 -11.61 12.81
N THR A 771 3.36 -10.62 11.92
CA THR A 771 2.75 -9.34 12.27
C THR A 771 1.32 -9.52 12.76
N ILE A 772 0.49 -10.28 12.02
CA ILE A 772 -0.91 -10.49 12.37
C ILE A 772 -1.07 -11.31 13.66
N ALA A 773 -0.17 -12.26 13.91
CA ALA A 773 -0.15 -13.01 15.18
C ALA A 773 0.15 -12.11 16.38
N GLU A 774 1.04 -11.13 16.23
CA GLU A 774 1.30 -10.11 17.26
C GLU A 774 0.07 -9.21 17.48
N TYR A 775 -0.59 -8.75 16.41
CA TYR A 775 -1.85 -8.00 16.54
C TYR A 775 -2.94 -8.82 17.23
N ALA A 776 -3.12 -10.07 16.85
CA ALA A 776 -4.12 -10.96 17.44
C ALA A 776 -3.91 -11.15 18.93
N ARG A 777 -2.67 -11.44 19.35
CA ARG A 777 -2.32 -11.71 20.75
C ARG A 777 -2.30 -10.46 21.61
N GLU A 778 -1.70 -9.36 21.13
CA GLU A 778 -1.29 -8.21 21.95
C GLU A 778 -2.23 -7.01 21.85
N LEU A 779 -2.98 -6.87 20.74
CA LEU A 779 -3.89 -5.74 20.53
C LEU A 779 -5.35 -6.17 20.55
N TRP A 780 -5.69 -7.23 19.84
CA TRP A 780 -7.07 -7.65 19.65
C TRP A 780 -7.52 -8.71 20.67
N HIS A 781 -6.57 -9.46 21.23
CA HIS A 781 -6.84 -10.58 22.15
C HIS A 781 -7.85 -11.56 21.54
N ILE A 782 -7.56 -12.02 20.32
CA ILE A 782 -8.31 -13.05 19.61
C ILE A 782 -7.43 -14.28 19.39
N ASP A 783 -8.07 -15.44 19.42
CA ASP A 783 -7.44 -16.74 19.19
C ASP A 783 -7.86 -17.32 17.84
N SER A 784 -7.07 -18.27 17.32
CA SER A 784 -7.46 -19.09 16.18
C SER A 784 -8.73 -19.88 16.51
N VAL A 785 -9.61 -20.03 15.50
CA VAL A 785 -10.88 -20.78 15.65
C VAL A 785 -10.73 -22.28 15.42
N LYS A 786 -9.52 -22.76 15.09
CA LYS A 786 -9.18 -24.20 14.92
C LYS A 786 -8.08 -24.63 15.87
#